data_1465485d6adcd67d8c09546cb98a75c3
#
_entry.id   1465485d6adcd67d8c09546cb98a75c3
#
_cell.length_a   1.000
_cell.length_b   1.000
_cell.length_c   1.000
_cell.angle_alpha   90.00
_cell.angle_beta   90.00
_cell.angle_gamma   90.00
#
_symmetry.space_group_name_H-M   'P 1'
#
loop_
_entity.id
_entity.type
_entity.pdbx_description
1 polymer ?
#
loop_
_entity_poly.entity_id
_entity_poly.type
_entity_poly.pdbx_seq_one_letter_code
_entity_poly.pdbx_strand_id
1 'polypeptide(L)'
;MKHGFVKVAAAVPFVRVADCIYNVERIEAQVLEAQEKGVEIITFPELCITGYTCGDLFLKPFLINQAQKALLQLAERTAHTSVLIIVGMPIQIGSQLFNAAVALQSGKILGAIPKTYLPNYREFQEARWFAPARDLQLATAQIGGFDVPIGHNVLFRSGGVAVGIEICEDMWTPYTPGTRLALYGAQIIFNLSASNELVGKNTYLRSLISGLSSQNLCGYVYASVGYGESTTDTVFTGKAFIAEVGKILEEMPRFVHEERMIISDIDISRIDYDRMSTNSFNESVSDHTERGKLMEIPFKLRSQEQSYDIDRKIERNPFFPCNGTEDERAEEMFDIQVCALAQRLQFIGARHAVLGISGGLDSTLALLVTVATFDFLGLPREGIIAVTMPGLGTSNRTKSNAVRLMELLGVTTRTIDITEACLQHFAVIGHDPNVQDVVYENTQARERTQILMDLANRYNAPVVGTGDLSELALGWCTYNGDHMSMYSVNAGVPKTAVQIVVRYLAKTRRFGDALSEVLHSIVETPISPELKPASDQGEITQETEALVGPYELHDFFLYNFLGYGYEPSKIFYLARMAFEGKYEPEMIRRWMKVFYSRFFSQQYKRNCMPDGPKVSRVSLSPRGDWRMPSDVSARAWLTEIDQLQADC
;
A
#
# COMPACT_ATOMS: atom_id res chain seq x y z
N MET A 1 16.86 -2.08 13.56
CA MET A 1 16.19 -1.60 12.32
C MET A 1 15.45 -0.31 12.64
N LYS A 2 15.85 0.79 12.07
CA LYS A 2 15.07 2.03 12.17
C LYS A 2 13.83 1.84 11.28
N HIS A 3 12.65 2.03 11.83
CA HIS A 3 11.35 1.93 11.13
C HIS A 3 11.00 0.57 10.47
N GLY A 4 11.69 -0.53 10.81
CA GLY A 4 11.30 -1.88 10.40
C GLY A 4 11.59 -2.26 8.95
N PHE A 5 12.45 -1.55 8.23
CA PHE A 5 12.83 -1.87 6.85
C PHE A 5 14.08 -2.76 6.78
N VAL A 6 14.08 -3.68 5.79
CA VAL A 6 15.23 -4.52 5.40
C VAL A 6 15.52 -4.31 3.93
N LYS A 7 16.73 -3.83 3.59
CA LYS A 7 17.15 -3.59 2.21
C LYS A 7 17.61 -4.89 1.57
N VAL A 8 16.93 -5.29 0.50
CA VAL A 8 17.18 -6.54 -0.22
C VAL A 8 17.54 -6.29 -1.67
N ALA A 9 18.29 -7.22 -2.26
CA ALA A 9 18.64 -7.20 -3.68
C ALA A 9 18.39 -8.53 -4.36
N ALA A 10 17.96 -8.46 -5.62
CA ALA A 10 17.96 -9.57 -6.57
C ALA A 10 18.94 -9.24 -7.70
N ALA A 11 20.01 -10.01 -7.81
CA ALA A 11 21.11 -9.78 -8.73
C ALA A 11 21.18 -10.86 -9.81
N VAL A 12 21.53 -10.47 -11.02
CA VAL A 12 21.70 -11.35 -12.17
C VAL A 12 23.08 -11.11 -12.79
N PRO A 13 24.08 -11.93 -12.42
CA PRO A 13 25.41 -11.84 -12.99
C PRO A 13 25.45 -12.43 -14.41
N PHE A 14 26.45 -12.06 -15.19
CA PHE A 14 26.83 -12.86 -16.32
C PHE A 14 27.41 -14.18 -15.83
N VAL A 15 27.03 -15.26 -16.50
CA VAL A 15 27.58 -16.57 -16.22
C VAL A 15 28.34 -17.12 -17.45
N ARG A 16 29.29 -18.03 -17.17
CA ARG A 16 29.87 -18.94 -18.16
C ARG A 16 29.60 -20.34 -17.69
N VAL A 17 28.94 -21.11 -18.53
CA VAL A 17 28.58 -22.49 -18.20
C VAL A 17 29.84 -23.30 -17.86
N ALA A 18 29.83 -23.91 -16.67
CA ALA A 18 30.94 -24.71 -16.09
C ALA A 18 32.22 -23.90 -15.71
N ASP A 19 32.23 -22.57 -15.82
CA ASP A 19 33.35 -21.73 -15.39
C ASP A 19 33.10 -21.13 -14.00
N CYS A 20 33.22 -21.96 -12.96
CA CYS A 20 32.92 -21.58 -11.58
C CYS A 20 33.74 -20.38 -11.08
N ILE A 21 34.97 -20.23 -11.54
CA ILE A 21 35.88 -19.14 -11.12
C ILE A 21 35.35 -17.81 -11.67
N TYR A 22 35.09 -17.73 -12.98
CA TYR A 22 34.52 -16.55 -13.60
C TYR A 22 33.20 -16.16 -12.95
N ASN A 23 32.30 -17.12 -12.72
CA ASN A 23 30.98 -16.87 -12.17
C ASN A 23 31.08 -16.28 -10.76
N VAL A 24 31.97 -16.79 -9.91
CA VAL A 24 32.20 -16.26 -8.56
C VAL A 24 32.79 -14.86 -8.58
N GLU A 25 33.67 -14.54 -9.51
CA GLU A 25 34.23 -13.19 -9.67
C GLU A 25 33.12 -12.16 -10.04
N ARG A 26 32.13 -12.56 -10.86
CA ARG A 26 31.00 -11.71 -11.19
C ARG A 26 30.04 -11.54 -10.00
N ILE A 27 29.78 -12.63 -9.26
CA ILE A 27 28.99 -12.61 -8.03
C ILE A 27 29.65 -11.71 -6.97
N GLU A 28 30.95 -11.86 -6.73
CA GLU A 28 31.72 -11.02 -5.80
C GLU A 28 31.57 -9.53 -6.14
N ALA A 29 31.76 -9.16 -7.41
CA ALA A 29 31.63 -7.76 -7.84
C ALA A 29 30.25 -7.17 -7.49
N GLN A 30 29.16 -7.93 -7.70
CA GLN A 30 27.81 -7.48 -7.35
C GLN A 30 27.56 -7.47 -5.83
N VAL A 31 28.20 -8.38 -5.06
CA VAL A 31 28.14 -8.34 -3.59
C VAL A 31 28.81 -7.08 -3.04
N LEU A 32 29.95 -6.70 -3.58
CA LEU A 32 30.65 -5.47 -3.18
C LEU A 32 29.84 -4.22 -3.52
N GLU A 33 29.26 -4.16 -4.72
CA GLU A 33 28.35 -3.09 -5.12
C GLU A 33 27.12 -3.03 -4.19
N ALA A 34 26.54 -4.18 -3.84
CA ALA A 34 25.41 -4.27 -2.92
C ALA A 34 25.77 -3.75 -1.51
N GLN A 35 26.97 -4.11 -1.02
CA GLN A 35 27.50 -3.61 0.26
C GLN A 35 27.62 -2.07 0.26
N GLU A 36 28.14 -1.48 -0.82
CA GLU A 36 28.26 -0.03 -0.96
C GLU A 36 26.88 0.66 -0.96
N LYS A 37 25.88 0.03 -1.58
CA LYS A 37 24.48 0.52 -1.61
C LYS A 37 23.69 0.21 -0.33
N GLY A 38 24.31 -0.38 0.67
CA GLY A 38 23.68 -0.65 1.96
C GLY A 38 22.73 -1.85 1.95
N VAL A 39 22.79 -2.72 0.95
CA VAL A 39 22.01 -3.96 0.90
C VAL A 39 22.38 -4.86 2.06
N GLU A 40 21.38 -5.48 2.68
CA GLU A 40 21.57 -6.39 3.81
C GLU A 40 21.49 -7.87 3.39
N ILE A 41 20.66 -8.18 2.38
CA ILE A 41 20.48 -9.53 1.87
C ILE A 41 20.44 -9.47 0.34
N ILE A 42 21.31 -10.24 -0.31
CA ILE A 42 21.36 -10.36 -1.77
C ILE A 42 21.13 -11.81 -2.19
N THR A 43 20.29 -12.00 -3.21
CA THR A 43 20.09 -13.32 -3.82
C THR A 43 20.53 -13.33 -5.26
N PHE A 44 21.13 -14.45 -5.67
CA PHE A 44 21.56 -14.77 -7.01
C PHE A 44 20.71 -15.90 -7.60
N PRO A 45 20.74 -16.15 -8.92
CA PRO A 45 19.97 -17.20 -9.54
C PRO A 45 20.36 -18.62 -9.12
N GLU A 46 19.48 -19.56 -9.45
CA GLU A 46 19.67 -21.00 -9.30
C GLU A 46 20.94 -21.47 -10.02
N LEU A 47 21.76 -22.31 -9.37
CA LEU A 47 22.99 -22.89 -9.89
C LEU A 47 23.97 -21.84 -10.48
N CYS A 48 23.94 -20.60 -10.05
CA CYS A 48 24.71 -19.48 -10.61
C CYS A 48 26.25 -19.69 -10.49
N ILE A 49 26.74 -20.53 -9.58
CA ILE A 49 28.16 -20.83 -9.45
C ILE A 49 28.65 -21.68 -10.63
N THR A 50 27.86 -22.63 -11.10
CA THR A 50 28.23 -23.50 -12.24
C THR A 50 27.64 -23.03 -13.58
N GLY A 51 26.57 -22.25 -13.57
CA GLY A 51 25.59 -22.16 -14.61
C GLY A 51 24.56 -23.28 -14.50
N TYR A 52 23.30 -22.98 -14.89
CA TYR A 52 22.19 -23.93 -14.85
C TYR A 52 22.29 -24.98 -15.98
N THR A 53 22.78 -24.58 -17.15
CA THR A 53 22.73 -25.38 -18.38
C THR A 53 23.95 -26.31 -18.57
N CYS A 54 24.56 -26.78 -17.47
CA CYS A 54 25.70 -27.67 -17.49
C CYS A 54 25.39 -29.11 -18.01
N GLY A 55 24.12 -29.53 -18.01
CA GLY A 55 23.73 -30.86 -18.48
C GLY A 55 24.44 -32.00 -17.75
N ASP A 56 24.87 -33.02 -18.48
CA ASP A 56 25.56 -34.18 -17.91
C ASP A 56 26.95 -33.87 -17.28
N LEU A 57 27.44 -32.63 -17.38
CA LEU A 57 28.62 -32.20 -16.62
C LEU A 57 28.36 -32.21 -15.11
N PHE A 58 27.10 -32.09 -14.66
CA PHE A 58 26.74 -32.28 -13.24
C PHE A 58 27.09 -33.66 -12.70
N LEU A 59 27.19 -34.69 -13.57
CA LEU A 59 27.63 -36.02 -13.18
C LEU A 59 29.16 -36.15 -13.12
N LYS A 60 29.92 -35.08 -13.29
CA LYS A 60 31.38 -35.08 -13.25
C LYS A 60 31.90 -34.56 -11.91
N PRO A 61 32.53 -35.39 -11.09
CA PRO A 61 33.07 -34.97 -9.78
C PRO A 61 33.98 -33.73 -9.87
N PHE A 62 34.67 -33.57 -10.99
CA PHE A 62 35.53 -32.42 -11.21
C PHE A 62 34.76 -31.10 -11.14
N LEU A 63 33.60 -30.98 -11.82
CA LEU A 63 32.80 -29.77 -11.78
C LEU A 63 32.26 -29.50 -10.36
N ILE A 64 31.79 -30.52 -9.64
CA ILE A 64 31.31 -30.40 -8.27
C ILE A 64 32.39 -29.89 -7.32
N ASN A 65 33.62 -30.46 -7.46
CA ASN A 65 34.77 -30.01 -6.68
C ASN A 65 35.17 -28.57 -7.02
N GLN A 66 35.10 -28.15 -8.30
CA GLN A 66 35.36 -26.76 -8.68
C GLN A 66 34.28 -25.81 -8.10
N ALA A 67 33.01 -26.18 -8.11
CA ALA A 67 31.94 -25.40 -7.52
C ALA A 67 32.15 -25.19 -6.00
N GLN A 68 32.54 -26.23 -5.26
CA GLN A 68 32.88 -26.11 -3.84
C GLN A 68 34.07 -25.19 -3.58
N LYS A 69 35.16 -25.32 -4.38
CA LYS A 69 36.32 -24.43 -4.27
C LYS A 69 35.96 -22.98 -4.54
N ALA A 70 35.14 -22.72 -5.57
CA ALA A 70 34.66 -21.39 -5.93
C ALA A 70 33.77 -20.79 -4.82
N LEU A 71 32.92 -21.60 -4.19
CA LEU A 71 32.14 -21.16 -3.03
C LEU A 71 33.03 -20.71 -1.86
N LEU A 72 34.06 -21.48 -1.53
CA LEU A 72 35.00 -21.12 -0.47
C LEU A 72 35.79 -19.84 -0.81
N GLN A 73 36.19 -19.66 -2.06
CA GLN A 73 36.80 -18.41 -2.52
C GLN A 73 35.85 -17.22 -2.38
N LEU A 74 34.56 -17.38 -2.75
CA LEU A 74 33.57 -16.36 -2.56
C LEU A 74 33.43 -16.00 -1.08
N ALA A 75 33.30 -17.00 -0.20
CA ALA A 75 33.20 -16.79 1.25
C ALA A 75 34.44 -16.02 1.79
N GLU A 76 35.66 -16.42 1.40
CA GLU A 76 36.90 -15.75 1.81
C GLU A 76 36.95 -14.29 1.32
N ARG A 77 36.70 -14.06 0.02
CA ARG A 77 36.78 -12.73 -0.60
C ARG A 77 35.70 -11.75 -0.08
N THR A 78 34.53 -12.25 0.32
CA THR A 78 33.44 -11.46 0.88
C THR A 78 33.43 -11.46 2.43
N ALA A 79 34.44 -11.99 3.09
CA ALA A 79 34.51 -12.10 4.55
C ALA A 79 34.44 -10.76 5.29
N HIS A 80 34.87 -9.70 4.63
CA HIS A 80 34.82 -8.33 5.15
C HIS A 80 33.44 -7.64 4.98
N THR A 81 32.48 -8.27 4.27
CA THR A 81 31.13 -7.75 4.08
C THR A 81 30.18 -8.26 5.16
N SER A 82 29.15 -7.47 5.47
CA SER A 82 28.09 -7.88 6.40
C SER A 82 26.83 -8.42 5.69
N VAL A 83 26.85 -8.44 4.34
CA VAL A 83 25.71 -8.86 3.52
C VAL A 83 25.46 -10.36 3.68
N LEU A 84 24.18 -10.75 3.88
CA LEU A 84 23.78 -12.15 3.73
C LEU A 84 23.68 -12.45 2.22
N ILE A 85 24.53 -13.37 1.75
CA ILE A 85 24.66 -13.72 0.33
C ILE A 85 24.00 -15.08 0.10
N ILE A 86 23.08 -15.18 -0.85
CA ILE A 86 22.36 -16.42 -1.20
C ILE A 86 22.70 -16.78 -2.64
N VAL A 87 23.40 -17.91 -2.85
CA VAL A 87 23.85 -18.39 -4.17
C VAL A 87 23.38 -19.80 -4.45
N GLY A 88 23.16 -20.15 -5.71
CA GLY A 88 22.79 -21.49 -6.15
C GLY A 88 23.99 -22.31 -6.59
N MET A 89 24.11 -23.60 -6.15
CA MET A 89 25.15 -24.52 -6.57
C MET A 89 24.74 -26.00 -6.42
N PRO A 90 25.40 -26.93 -7.15
CA PRO A 90 25.24 -28.36 -6.89
C PRO A 90 26.04 -28.78 -5.63
N ILE A 91 25.40 -29.60 -4.77
CA ILE A 91 26.04 -30.14 -3.55
C ILE A 91 25.92 -31.66 -3.57
N GLN A 92 27.05 -32.37 -3.44
CA GLN A 92 27.06 -33.80 -3.31
C GLN A 92 27.04 -34.23 -1.83
N ILE A 93 26.12 -35.11 -1.47
CA ILE A 93 26.00 -35.70 -0.14
C ILE A 93 25.91 -37.22 -0.30
N GLY A 94 26.95 -37.93 0.14
CA GLY A 94 27.08 -39.36 -0.13
C GLY A 94 27.07 -39.64 -1.63
N SER A 95 26.13 -40.46 -2.08
CA SER A 95 25.95 -40.81 -3.49
C SER A 95 24.95 -39.93 -4.25
N GLN A 96 24.34 -38.97 -3.59
CA GLN A 96 23.31 -38.12 -4.17
C GLN A 96 23.83 -36.72 -4.44
N LEU A 97 23.35 -36.10 -5.52
CA LEU A 97 23.61 -34.71 -5.87
C LEU A 97 22.33 -33.88 -5.67
N PHE A 98 22.43 -32.72 -5.05
CA PHE A 98 21.34 -31.82 -4.78
C PHE A 98 21.59 -30.47 -5.49
N ASN A 99 20.56 -29.95 -6.11
CA ASN A 99 20.48 -28.52 -6.50
C ASN A 99 20.14 -27.74 -5.23
N ALA A 100 21.01 -26.85 -4.78
CA ALA A 100 20.87 -26.20 -3.49
C ALA A 100 21.17 -24.71 -3.53
N ALA A 101 20.48 -23.94 -2.71
CA ALA A 101 20.84 -22.59 -2.33
C ALA A 101 21.75 -22.64 -1.10
N VAL A 102 22.79 -21.82 -1.08
CA VAL A 102 23.75 -21.69 0.02
C VAL A 102 23.76 -20.26 0.53
N ALA A 103 23.61 -20.12 1.83
CA ALA A 103 23.68 -18.83 2.51
C ALA A 103 25.06 -18.60 3.12
N LEU A 104 25.66 -17.45 2.81
CA LEU A 104 26.97 -17.02 3.27
C LEU A 104 26.89 -15.69 4.01
N GLN A 105 27.68 -15.51 5.07
CA GLN A 105 27.85 -14.19 5.70
C GLN A 105 29.18 -14.09 6.41
N SER A 106 29.90 -12.99 6.21
CA SER A 106 31.16 -12.68 6.91
C SER A 106 32.16 -13.85 6.85
N GLY A 107 32.36 -14.43 5.67
CA GLY A 107 33.29 -15.52 5.41
C GLY A 107 32.81 -16.91 5.86
N LYS A 108 31.59 -17.06 6.34
CA LYS A 108 31.04 -18.33 6.85
C LYS A 108 29.92 -18.84 5.97
N ILE A 109 29.87 -20.14 5.75
CA ILE A 109 28.74 -20.84 5.20
C ILE A 109 27.76 -21.08 6.35
N LEU A 110 26.60 -20.46 6.30
CA LEU A 110 25.60 -20.54 7.38
C LEU A 110 24.70 -21.77 7.25
N GLY A 111 24.30 -22.11 6.01
CA GLY A 111 23.41 -23.23 5.76
C GLY A 111 23.17 -23.44 4.27
N ALA A 112 22.59 -24.59 3.94
CA ALA A 112 22.24 -24.98 2.58
C ALA A 112 20.78 -25.47 2.51
N ILE A 113 20.07 -25.11 1.46
CA ILE A 113 18.67 -25.44 1.24
C ILE A 113 18.59 -26.18 -0.09
N PRO A 114 18.35 -27.51 -0.10
CA PRO A 114 18.16 -28.27 -1.34
C PRO A 114 16.76 -28.06 -1.90
N LYS A 115 16.66 -28.06 -3.22
CA LYS A 115 15.42 -27.93 -3.98
C LYS A 115 14.46 -29.06 -3.63
N THR A 116 13.19 -28.70 -3.35
CA THR A 116 12.18 -29.68 -2.92
C THR A 116 11.53 -30.39 -4.10
N TYR A 117 11.19 -29.65 -5.17
CA TYR A 117 10.55 -30.17 -6.36
C TYR A 117 11.45 -29.99 -7.58
N LEU A 118 11.71 -31.10 -8.28
CA LEU A 118 12.56 -31.12 -9.46
C LEU A 118 11.68 -31.18 -10.71
N PRO A 119 11.71 -30.15 -11.60
CA PRO A 119 10.99 -30.22 -12.86
C PRO A 119 11.62 -31.32 -13.75
N ASN A 120 10.78 -32.22 -14.23
CA ASN A 120 11.18 -33.32 -15.11
C ASN A 120 10.12 -33.54 -16.20
N TYR A 121 9.84 -32.46 -16.92
CA TYR A 121 8.87 -32.40 -18.01
C TYR A 121 9.29 -31.36 -19.04
N ARG A 122 8.88 -31.56 -20.33
CA ARG A 122 9.25 -30.70 -21.47
C ARG A 122 10.76 -30.53 -21.57
N GLU A 123 11.25 -29.27 -21.56
CA GLU A 123 12.67 -28.91 -21.64
C GLU A 123 13.46 -29.16 -20.33
N PHE A 124 12.79 -29.42 -19.22
CA PHE A 124 13.42 -29.63 -17.92
C PHE A 124 13.65 -31.12 -17.62
N GLN A 125 14.85 -31.48 -17.18
CA GLN A 125 15.29 -32.85 -16.90
C GLN A 125 16.10 -32.94 -15.59
N GLU A 126 15.74 -32.16 -14.56
CA GLU A 126 16.54 -32.05 -13.34
C GLU A 126 16.64 -33.37 -12.56
N ALA A 127 15.61 -34.22 -12.60
CA ALA A 127 15.66 -35.54 -11.95
C ALA A 127 16.69 -36.50 -12.57
N ARG A 128 17.26 -36.15 -13.75
CA ARG A 128 18.38 -36.89 -14.34
C ARG A 128 19.67 -36.72 -13.52
N TRP A 129 19.84 -35.59 -12.86
CA TRP A 129 21.08 -35.23 -12.17
C TRP A 129 20.93 -35.11 -10.65
N PHE A 130 19.79 -34.57 -10.19
CA PHE A 130 19.57 -34.16 -8.81
C PHE A 130 18.54 -35.04 -8.09
N ALA A 131 18.77 -35.19 -6.77
CA ALA A 131 17.80 -35.76 -5.85
C ALA A 131 16.96 -34.65 -5.20
N PRO A 132 15.65 -34.86 -4.94
CA PRO A 132 14.80 -33.90 -4.25
C PRO A 132 15.14 -33.82 -2.76
N ALA A 133 14.89 -32.65 -2.15
CA ALA A 133 15.20 -32.39 -0.73
C ALA A 133 14.59 -33.41 0.24
N ARG A 134 13.43 -34.02 -0.10
CA ARG A 134 12.78 -35.04 0.74
C ARG A 134 13.60 -36.32 0.91
N ASP A 135 14.56 -36.58 0.01
CA ASP A 135 15.43 -37.73 0.07
C ASP A 135 16.66 -37.49 0.98
N LEU A 136 16.83 -36.26 1.47
CA LEU A 136 17.88 -35.89 2.38
C LEU A 136 17.67 -36.52 3.77
N GLN A 137 18.61 -37.34 4.21
CA GLN A 137 18.52 -38.05 5.50
C GLN A 137 19.35 -37.39 6.62
N LEU A 138 20.18 -36.40 6.27
CA LEU A 138 21.08 -35.72 7.20
C LEU A 138 20.67 -34.28 7.40
N ALA A 139 20.81 -33.77 8.62
CA ALA A 139 20.60 -32.36 8.96
C ALA A 139 21.90 -31.53 8.81
N THR A 140 23.04 -32.16 8.51
CA THR A 140 24.37 -31.53 8.35
C THR A 140 25.10 -32.20 7.20
N ALA A 141 25.74 -31.43 6.36
CA ALA A 141 26.56 -31.89 5.23
C ALA A 141 27.97 -31.33 5.31
N GLN A 142 28.95 -32.09 4.80
CA GLN A 142 30.34 -31.60 4.61
C GLN A 142 30.42 -30.77 3.33
N ILE A 143 30.60 -29.46 3.45
CA ILE A 143 30.77 -28.54 2.32
C ILE A 143 32.13 -27.83 2.49
N GLY A 144 33.07 -28.14 1.60
CA GLY A 144 34.40 -27.55 1.65
C GLY A 144 35.18 -27.86 2.94
N GLY A 145 34.89 -28.99 3.60
CA GLY A 145 35.52 -29.38 4.87
C GLY A 145 34.88 -28.82 6.13
N PHE A 146 33.76 -28.11 5.98
CA PHE A 146 32.95 -27.56 7.11
C PHE A 146 31.65 -28.34 7.29
N ASP A 147 31.24 -28.53 8.55
CA ASP A 147 29.92 -29.04 8.89
C ASP A 147 28.87 -27.92 8.70
N VAL A 148 28.03 -28.04 7.67
CA VAL A 148 27.04 -27.06 7.29
C VAL A 148 25.63 -27.60 7.53
N PRO A 149 24.78 -26.88 8.28
CA PRO A 149 23.36 -27.22 8.39
C PRO A 149 22.69 -27.29 7.02
N ILE A 150 21.92 -28.34 6.76
CA ILE A 150 21.21 -28.53 5.50
C ILE A 150 19.80 -29.07 5.72
N GLY A 151 18.84 -28.53 5.00
CA GLY A 151 17.44 -28.96 5.09
C GLY A 151 16.50 -28.08 4.29
N HIS A 152 15.27 -28.56 4.11
CA HIS A 152 14.21 -27.82 3.38
C HIS A 152 13.26 -27.03 4.31
N ASN A 153 13.32 -27.24 5.63
CA ASN A 153 12.59 -26.48 6.64
C ASN A 153 13.59 -25.63 7.45
N VAL A 154 14.18 -24.63 6.80
CA VAL A 154 15.21 -23.79 7.40
C VAL A 154 14.76 -22.34 7.35
N LEU A 155 14.80 -21.66 8.49
CA LEU A 155 14.68 -20.21 8.60
C LEU A 155 16.02 -19.59 8.99
N PHE A 156 16.40 -18.54 8.31
CA PHE A 156 17.49 -17.66 8.75
C PHE A 156 16.87 -16.54 9.60
N ARG A 157 17.39 -16.35 10.82
CA ARG A 157 16.80 -15.42 11.79
C ARG A 157 17.79 -14.38 12.30
N SER A 158 17.35 -13.13 12.30
CA SER A 158 18.11 -12.00 12.87
C SER A 158 17.17 -11.11 13.68
N GLY A 159 17.23 -11.20 15.00
CA GLY A 159 16.27 -10.52 15.86
C GLY A 159 14.82 -10.92 15.54
N GLY A 160 13.99 -9.92 15.23
CA GLY A 160 12.58 -10.12 14.84
C GLY A 160 12.38 -10.48 13.36
N VAL A 161 13.45 -10.56 12.54
CA VAL A 161 13.34 -10.85 11.11
C VAL A 161 13.65 -12.31 10.83
N ALA A 162 12.78 -12.97 10.08
CA ALA A 162 12.96 -14.34 9.59
C ALA A 162 12.89 -14.39 8.06
N VAL A 163 13.81 -15.13 7.46
CA VAL A 163 13.99 -15.28 6.02
C VAL A 163 13.89 -16.74 5.64
N GLY A 164 13.11 -17.04 4.59
CA GLY A 164 12.99 -18.36 3.98
C GLY A 164 13.57 -18.37 2.57
N ILE A 165 13.99 -19.55 2.11
CA ILE A 165 14.57 -19.75 0.78
C ILE A 165 13.86 -20.93 0.12
N GLU A 166 13.48 -20.77 -1.15
CA GLU A 166 12.99 -21.83 -2.03
C GLU A 166 13.63 -21.72 -3.42
N ILE A 167 13.53 -22.74 -4.25
CA ILE A 167 14.25 -22.80 -5.52
C ILE A 167 13.29 -23.10 -6.67
N CYS A 168 13.16 -22.16 -7.58
CA CYS A 168 12.53 -22.23 -8.91
C CYS A 168 11.18 -22.97 -8.92
N GLU A 169 11.17 -24.28 -9.29
CA GLU A 169 9.97 -25.11 -9.38
C GLU A 169 9.16 -25.14 -8.08
N ASP A 170 9.79 -24.93 -6.94
CA ASP A 170 9.15 -24.90 -5.63
C ASP A 170 7.95 -23.92 -5.60
N MET A 171 8.09 -22.75 -6.26
CA MET A 171 7.02 -21.74 -6.30
C MET A 171 5.82 -22.09 -7.21
N TRP A 172 5.99 -23.10 -8.10
CA TRP A 172 4.94 -23.48 -9.06
C TRP A 172 4.01 -24.55 -8.51
N THR A 173 4.32 -25.12 -7.36
CA THR A 173 3.52 -26.16 -6.72
C THR A 173 2.32 -25.59 -5.97
N PRO A 174 1.21 -26.33 -5.81
CA PRO A 174 0.01 -25.83 -5.13
C PRO A 174 0.24 -25.43 -3.67
N TYR A 175 1.12 -26.13 -2.95
CA TYR A 175 1.57 -25.81 -1.59
C TYR A 175 3.08 -25.67 -1.60
N THR A 176 3.55 -24.43 -1.70
CA THR A 176 4.95 -24.13 -1.92
C THR A 176 5.78 -24.28 -0.64
N PRO A 177 7.09 -24.64 -0.71
CA PRO A 177 8.01 -24.50 0.41
C PRO A 177 7.99 -23.08 1.01
N GLY A 178 7.92 -22.03 0.18
CA GLY A 178 7.81 -20.64 0.62
C GLY A 178 6.56 -20.38 1.45
N THR A 179 5.40 -20.92 1.06
CA THR A 179 4.17 -20.82 1.85
C THR A 179 4.37 -21.46 3.24
N ARG A 180 4.93 -22.67 3.28
CA ARG A 180 5.23 -23.33 4.54
C ARG A 180 6.18 -22.51 5.42
N LEU A 181 7.26 -21.96 4.85
CA LEU A 181 8.20 -21.12 5.57
C LEU A 181 7.55 -19.82 6.07
N ALA A 182 6.64 -19.22 5.30
CA ALA A 182 5.86 -18.05 5.72
C ALA A 182 4.96 -18.36 6.93
N LEU A 183 4.30 -19.53 6.94
CA LEU A 183 3.52 -20.01 8.09
C LEU A 183 4.40 -20.31 9.31
N TYR A 184 5.65 -20.73 9.13
CA TYR A 184 6.65 -20.83 10.19
C TYR A 184 7.24 -19.47 10.64
N GLY A 185 6.84 -18.37 10.01
CA GLY A 185 7.19 -17.01 10.41
C GLY A 185 8.17 -16.28 9.50
N ALA A 186 8.58 -16.84 8.35
CA ALA A 186 9.39 -16.09 7.39
C ALA A 186 8.62 -14.85 6.88
N GLN A 187 9.17 -13.68 7.09
CA GLN A 187 8.61 -12.42 6.55
C GLN A 187 9.12 -12.12 5.14
N ILE A 188 10.28 -12.67 4.74
CA ILE A 188 10.82 -12.54 3.39
C ILE A 188 11.13 -13.93 2.84
N ILE A 189 10.68 -14.21 1.62
CA ILE A 189 11.00 -15.43 0.86
C ILE A 189 11.91 -15.06 -0.31
N PHE A 190 13.02 -15.74 -0.44
CA PHE A 190 13.94 -15.65 -1.58
C PHE A 190 13.75 -16.87 -2.48
N ASN A 191 13.57 -16.64 -3.77
CA ASN A 191 13.45 -17.68 -4.77
C ASN A 191 14.56 -17.54 -5.81
N LEU A 192 15.45 -18.53 -5.86
CA LEU A 192 16.50 -18.66 -6.85
C LEU A 192 15.96 -19.47 -8.03
N SER A 193 15.96 -18.91 -9.21
CA SER A 193 15.34 -19.55 -10.38
C SER A 193 16.25 -19.69 -11.59
N ALA A 194 15.87 -20.62 -12.46
CA ALA A 194 16.35 -20.77 -13.82
C ALA A 194 15.14 -20.94 -14.76
N SER A 195 14.34 -19.91 -14.87
CA SER A 195 13.10 -19.92 -15.64
C SER A 195 13.34 -19.37 -17.04
N ASN A 196 13.21 -20.24 -18.04
CA ASN A 196 13.35 -19.87 -19.47
C ASN A 196 12.30 -18.86 -19.92
N GLU A 197 12.57 -18.18 -21.04
CA GLU A 197 11.65 -17.21 -21.63
C GLU A 197 10.73 -17.91 -22.63
N LEU A 198 9.43 -17.65 -22.49
CA LEU A 198 8.39 -18.02 -23.43
C LEU A 198 7.44 -16.84 -23.61
N VAL A 199 6.83 -16.72 -24.79
CA VAL A 199 5.83 -15.67 -25.06
C VAL A 199 4.67 -15.78 -24.05
N GLY A 200 4.36 -14.67 -23.38
CA GLY A 200 3.29 -14.60 -22.35
C GLY A 200 3.69 -15.07 -20.95
N LYS A 201 4.80 -15.81 -20.79
CA LYS A 201 5.21 -16.36 -19.47
C LYS A 201 5.51 -15.27 -18.44
N ASN A 202 6.04 -14.12 -18.85
CA ASN A 202 6.38 -13.04 -17.90
C ASN A 202 5.15 -12.46 -17.19
N THR A 203 4.05 -12.26 -17.92
CA THR A 203 2.79 -11.78 -17.32
C THR A 203 2.28 -12.78 -16.29
N TYR A 204 2.31 -14.06 -16.61
CA TYR A 204 1.93 -15.11 -15.68
C TYR A 204 2.85 -15.17 -14.45
N LEU A 205 4.17 -15.12 -14.65
CA LEU A 205 5.17 -15.13 -13.56
C LEU A 205 4.97 -13.92 -12.63
N ARG A 206 4.76 -12.73 -13.19
CA ARG A 206 4.49 -11.51 -12.43
C ARG A 206 3.25 -11.65 -11.56
N SER A 207 2.17 -12.22 -12.11
CA SER A 207 0.93 -12.48 -11.38
C SER A 207 1.14 -13.52 -10.25
N LEU A 208 1.93 -14.57 -10.52
CA LEU A 208 2.23 -15.61 -9.54
C LEU A 208 3.06 -15.05 -8.37
N ILE A 209 4.09 -14.26 -8.63
CA ILE A 209 4.93 -13.62 -7.59
C ILE A 209 4.08 -12.67 -6.73
N SER A 210 3.25 -11.82 -7.38
CA SER A 210 2.32 -10.94 -6.68
C SER A 210 1.33 -11.75 -5.83
N GLY A 211 0.76 -12.84 -6.38
CA GLY A 211 -0.16 -13.72 -5.68
C GLY A 211 0.46 -14.40 -4.46
N LEU A 212 1.65 -14.99 -4.59
CA LEU A 212 2.38 -15.64 -3.49
C LEU A 212 2.74 -14.65 -2.39
N SER A 213 3.24 -13.46 -2.77
CA SER A 213 3.56 -12.40 -1.82
C SER A 213 2.32 -11.93 -1.05
N SER A 214 1.17 -11.77 -1.72
CA SER A 214 -0.11 -11.37 -1.12
C SER A 214 -0.69 -12.45 -0.20
N GLN A 215 -0.79 -13.68 -0.69
CA GLN A 215 -1.39 -14.80 0.03
C GLN A 215 -0.61 -15.15 1.30
N ASN A 216 0.72 -15.10 1.23
CA ASN A 216 1.62 -15.43 2.33
C ASN A 216 1.93 -14.22 3.24
N LEU A 217 1.36 -13.04 2.95
CA LEU A 217 1.64 -11.78 3.65
C LEU A 217 3.15 -11.63 3.91
N CYS A 218 3.95 -11.59 2.83
CA CYS A 218 5.39 -11.58 2.91
C CYS A 218 6.04 -10.69 1.83
N GLY A 219 7.32 -10.35 2.05
CA GLY A 219 8.22 -9.94 0.98
C GLY A 219 8.61 -11.14 0.14
N TYR A 220 8.67 -10.99 -1.19
CA TYR A 220 9.08 -12.04 -2.10
C TYR A 220 10.14 -11.53 -3.07
N VAL A 221 11.32 -12.12 -3.02
CA VAL A 221 12.49 -11.70 -3.81
C VAL A 221 12.86 -12.83 -4.76
N TYR A 222 12.75 -12.57 -6.05
CA TYR A 222 12.95 -13.55 -7.12
C TYR A 222 14.13 -13.14 -8.00
N ALA A 223 15.07 -14.06 -8.26
CA ALA A 223 16.18 -13.88 -9.19
C ALA A 223 16.31 -15.08 -10.13
N SER A 224 16.30 -14.86 -11.44
CA SER A 224 16.42 -15.94 -12.43
C SER A 224 17.64 -15.74 -13.31
N VAL A 225 18.22 -16.85 -13.76
CA VAL A 225 19.40 -16.85 -14.64
C VAL A 225 19.17 -16.00 -15.89
N GLY A 226 20.25 -15.42 -16.37
CA GLY A 226 20.25 -14.51 -17.49
C GLY A 226 21.24 -14.86 -18.56
N TYR A 227 21.90 -13.84 -19.04
CA TYR A 227 22.86 -13.95 -20.14
C TYR A 227 24.07 -14.81 -19.77
N GLY A 228 24.50 -15.65 -20.71
CA GLY A 228 25.65 -16.57 -20.55
C GLY A 228 25.26 -18.04 -20.37
N GLU A 229 24.00 -18.33 -20.05
CA GLU A 229 23.48 -19.70 -20.12
C GLU A 229 23.41 -20.19 -21.58
N SER A 230 23.45 -21.52 -21.77
CA SER A 230 23.38 -22.13 -23.09
C SER A 230 22.03 -21.81 -23.76
N THR A 231 22.09 -21.51 -25.05
CA THR A 231 20.90 -21.25 -25.89
C THR A 231 20.59 -22.42 -26.81
N THR A 232 21.06 -23.63 -26.49
CA THR A 232 20.80 -24.82 -27.33
C THR A 232 19.33 -25.05 -27.57
N ASP A 233 18.50 -24.97 -26.52
CA ASP A 233 17.05 -25.18 -26.62
C ASP A 233 16.24 -24.08 -25.89
N THR A 234 16.85 -23.31 -25.00
CA THR A 234 16.17 -22.35 -24.11
C THR A 234 16.87 -21.00 -24.14
N VAL A 235 16.11 -19.93 -23.85
CA VAL A 235 16.65 -18.58 -23.68
C VAL A 235 16.30 -18.08 -22.29
N PHE A 236 17.26 -17.44 -21.64
CA PHE A 236 17.13 -16.84 -20.33
C PHE A 236 17.41 -15.33 -20.42
N THR A 237 16.60 -14.51 -19.76
CA THR A 237 16.63 -13.04 -19.94
C THR A 237 17.01 -12.27 -18.68
N GLY A 238 17.30 -12.97 -17.57
CA GLY A 238 17.70 -12.33 -16.33
C GLY A 238 16.55 -11.65 -15.60
N LYS A 239 15.42 -12.34 -15.44
CA LYS A 239 14.27 -11.79 -14.71
C LYS A 239 14.56 -11.68 -13.23
N ALA A 240 14.21 -10.54 -12.64
CA ALA A 240 14.17 -10.39 -11.20
C ALA A 240 12.97 -9.53 -10.77
N PHE A 241 12.43 -9.84 -9.59
CA PHE A 241 11.31 -9.14 -8.99
C PHE A 241 11.51 -9.00 -7.49
N ILE A 242 11.08 -7.87 -6.94
CA ILE A 242 10.92 -7.67 -5.50
C ILE A 242 9.47 -7.28 -5.27
N ALA A 243 8.75 -8.07 -4.47
CA ALA A 243 7.34 -7.85 -4.15
C ALA A 243 7.13 -7.80 -2.64
N GLU A 244 6.10 -7.09 -2.19
CA GLU A 244 5.68 -6.99 -0.80
C GLU A 244 4.16 -6.98 -0.70
N VAL A 245 3.60 -7.99 -0.06
CA VAL A 245 2.16 -8.14 0.18
C VAL A 245 1.36 -7.84 -1.09
N GLY A 246 1.75 -8.49 -2.20
CA GLY A 246 1.08 -8.41 -3.51
C GLY A 246 1.53 -7.26 -4.41
N LYS A 247 2.17 -6.23 -3.89
CA LYS A 247 2.68 -5.11 -4.70
C LYS A 247 4.08 -5.43 -5.23
N ILE A 248 4.27 -5.37 -6.55
CA ILE A 248 5.61 -5.36 -7.13
C ILE A 248 6.27 -4.01 -6.80
N LEU A 249 7.37 -4.04 -6.08
CA LEU A 249 8.17 -2.87 -5.73
C LEU A 249 9.16 -2.54 -6.84
N GLU A 250 9.89 -3.58 -7.31
CA GLU A 250 10.88 -3.47 -8.39
C GLU A 250 10.76 -4.66 -9.36
N GLU A 251 10.97 -4.39 -10.63
CA GLU A 251 11.00 -5.38 -11.72
C GLU A 251 12.18 -5.10 -12.65
N MET A 252 13.00 -6.12 -12.92
CA MET A 252 14.15 -5.99 -13.81
C MET A 252 13.72 -6.01 -15.28
N PRO A 253 14.19 -5.07 -16.11
CA PRO A 253 13.96 -5.12 -17.56
C PRO A 253 14.50 -6.40 -18.19
N ARG A 254 13.73 -7.02 -19.09
CA ARG A 254 14.11 -8.24 -19.83
C ARG A 254 14.86 -7.92 -21.11
N PHE A 255 15.54 -8.94 -21.65
CA PHE A 255 16.25 -8.87 -22.93
C PHE A 255 17.38 -7.82 -22.96
N VAL A 256 18.00 -7.60 -21.81
CA VAL A 256 19.11 -6.67 -21.67
C VAL A 256 20.39 -7.44 -21.48
N HIS A 257 21.40 -7.11 -22.27
CA HIS A 257 22.71 -7.73 -22.25
C HIS A 257 23.66 -6.99 -21.32
N GLU A 258 23.29 -6.96 -20.01
CA GLU A 258 24.07 -6.33 -18.95
C GLU A 258 23.88 -7.09 -17.65
N GLU A 259 24.91 -7.10 -16.80
CA GLU A 259 24.76 -7.52 -15.41
C GLU A 259 23.93 -6.48 -14.67
N ARG A 260 22.95 -6.94 -13.90
CA ARG A 260 22.05 -6.03 -13.21
C ARG A 260 21.67 -6.51 -11.82
N MET A 261 21.31 -5.57 -11.00
CA MET A 261 20.75 -5.78 -9.68
C MET A 261 19.60 -4.81 -9.47
N ILE A 262 18.48 -5.31 -8.96
CA ILE A 262 17.39 -4.47 -8.44
C ILE A 262 17.45 -4.49 -6.92
N ILE A 263 17.13 -3.35 -6.30
CA ILE A 263 17.19 -3.13 -4.86
C ILE A 263 15.88 -2.52 -4.41
N SER A 264 15.36 -2.94 -3.26
CA SER A 264 14.25 -2.29 -2.58
C SER A 264 14.28 -2.58 -1.09
N ASP A 265 13.46 -1.86 -0.34
CA ASP A 265 13.32 -2.00 1.11
C ASP A 265 12.00 -2.71 1.44
N ILE A 266 12.08 -3.87 2.08
CA ILE A 266 10.91 -4.64 2.56
C ILE A 266 10.51 -4.13 3.93
N ASP A 267 9.24 -3.83 4.10
CA ASP A 267 8.67 -3.32 5.34
C ASP A 267 8.17 -4.46 6.24
N ILE A 268 9.01 -4.88 7.16
CA ILE A 268 8.72 -5.96 8.12
C ILE A 268 7.56 -5.58 9.04
N SER A 269 7.51 -4.32 9.51
CA SER A 269 6.46 -3.90 10.44
C SER A 269 5.07 -3.88 9.79
N ARG A 270 4.99 -3.60 8.48
CA ARG A 270 3.77 -3.74 7.71
C ARG A 270 3.34 -5.21 7.60
N ILE A 271 4.28 -6.10 7.29
CA ILE A 271 4.02 -7.54 7.18
C ILE A 271 3.49 -8.07 8.52
N ASP A 272 4.13 -7.70 9.63
CA ASP A 272 3.73 -8.12 10.97
C ASP A 272 2.34 -7.57 11.34
N TYR A 273 2.04 -6.31 10.99
CA TYR A 273 0.72 -5.72 11.19
C TYR A 273 -0.36 -6.43 10.35
N ASP A 274 -0.10 -6.67 9.07
CA ASP A 274 -1.04 -7.36 8.18
C ASP A 274 -1.31 -8.79 8.68
N ARG A 275 -0.29 -9.52 9.15
CA ARG A 275 -0.45 -10.86 9.76
C ARG A 275 -1.23 -10.80 11.07
N MET A 276 -0.93 -9.84 11.95
CA MET A 276 -1.63 -9.66 13.22
C MET A 276 -3.12 -9.35 13.01
N SER A 277 -3.45 -8.56 11.99
CA SER A 277 -4.83 -8.13 11.70
C SER A 277 -5.62 -9.12 10.84
N THR A 278 -4.99 -10.19 10.31
CA THR A 278 -5.62 -11.19 9.44
C THR A 278 -5.78 -12.52 10.19
N ASN A 279 -6.95 -12.76 10.79
CA ASN A 279 -7.22 -13.96 11.59
C ASN A 279 -7.06 -15.25 10.78
N SER A 280 -7.50 -15.30 9.52
CA SER A 280 -7.37 -16.47 8.66
C SER A 280 -5.92 -16.88 8.40
N PHE A 281 -4.98 -15.94 8.37
CA PHE A 281 -3.56 -16.26 8.32
C PHE A 281 -3.10 -16.97 9.59
N ASN A 282 -3.50 -16.46 10.77
CA ASN A 282 -3.16 -17.05 12.07
C ASN A 282 -3.81 -18.43 12.28
N GLU A 283 -5.03 -18.63 11.80
CA GLU A 283 -5.69 -19.95 11.75
C GLU A 283 -4.88 -20.92 10.89
N SER A 284 -4.45 -20.50 9.69
CA SER A 284 -3.60 -21.33 8.81
C SER A 284 -2.25 -21.67 9.45
N VAL A 285 -1.66 -20.76 10.24
CA VAL A 285 -0.45 -21.05 11.03
C VAL A 285 -0.72 -22.17 12.02
N SER A 286 -1.87 -22.13 12.72
CA SER A 286 -2.23 -23.16 13.70
C SER A 286 -2.46 -24.53 13.07
N ASP A 287 -3.03 -24.57 11.86
CA ASP A 287 -3.38 -25.82 11.17
C ASP A 287 -2.18 -26.51 10.52
N HIS A 288 -1.16 -25.75 10.10
CA HIS A 288 -0.10 -26.26 9.23
C HIS A 288 1.31 -26.28 9.85
N THR A 289 1.48 -25.78 11.08
CA THR A 289 2.80 -25.78 11.74
C THR A 289 2.97 -27.02 12.62
N GLU A 290 3.79 -27.97 12.15
CA GLU A 290 4.23 -29.10 12.97
C GLU A 290 5.41 -28.66 13.86
N ARG A 291 5.17 -28.57 15.16
CA ARG A 291 6.22 -28.21 16.15
C ARG A 291 7.34 -29.26 16.11
N GLY A 292 8.58 -28.81 15.94
CA GLY A 292 9.79 -29.63 16.06
C GLY A 292 10.51 -30.01 14.77
N LYS A 293 10.01 -29.60 13.61
CA LYS A 293 10.68 -29.88 12.30
C LYS A 293 11.34 -28.66 11.67
N LEU A 294 11.43 -27.52 12.35
CA LEU A 294 12.03 -26.30 11.86
C LEU A 294 13.45 -26.16 12.38
N MET A 295 14.39 -25.89 11.48
CA MET A 295 15.76 -25.50 11.82
C MET A 295 15.89 -23.98 11.74
N GLU A 296 16.37 -23.33 12.79
CA GLU A 296 16.67 -21.90 12.79
C GLU A 296 18.16 -21.67 12.77
N ILE A 297 18.63 -20.85 11.82
CA ILE A 297 20.04 -20.50 11.65
C ILE A 297 20.19 -18.99 11.89
N PRO A 298 21.01 -18.58 12.86
CA PRO A 298 21.21 -17.16 13.13
C PRO A 298 22.04 -16.49 12.04
N PHE A 299 21.68 -15.25 11.69
CA PHE A 299 22.48 -14.33 10.88
C PHE A 299 22.41 -12.93 11.46
N LYS A 300 23.11 -11.96 10.88
CA LYS A 300 23.13 -10.58 11.37
C LYS A 300 22.65 -9.61 10.29
N LEU A 301 21.76 -8.68 10.66
CA LEU A 301 21.40 -7.53 9.85
C LEU A 301 22.17 -6.30 10.34
N ARG A 302 22.77 -5.55 9.42
CA ARG A 302 23.49 -4.30 9.73
C ARG A 302 22.56 -3.23 10.28
N SER A 303 21.32 -3.18 9.80
CA SER A 303 20.30 -2.24 10.24
C SER A 303 19.90 -2.36 11.73
N GLN A 304 20.28 -3.45 12.39
CA GLN A 304 20.14 -3.58 13.85
C GLN A 304 21.15 -2.72 14.61
N GLU A 305 22.30 -2.43 14.00
CA GLU A 305 23.40 -1.66 14.59
C GLU A 305 23.45 -0.22 14.06
N GLN A 306 23.04 0.00 12.80
CA GLN A 306 23.12 1.29 12.11
C GLN A 306 21.81 1.60 11.37
N SER A 307 21.35 2.84 11.41
CA SER A 307 20.24 3.29 10.55
C SER A 307 20.75 3.62 9.14
N TYR A 308 19.92 3.36 8.13
CA TYR A 308 20.17 3.77 6.75
C TYR A 308 18.91 4.43 6.16
N ASP A 309 19.09 5.19 5.10
CA ASP A 309 17.98 5.74 4.34
C ASP A 309 17.44 4.68 3.38
N ILE A 310 16.12 4.62 3.25
CA ILE A 310 15.46 3.71 2.32
C ILE A 310 15.48 4.29 0.91
N ASP A 311 15.63 3.41 -0.10
CA ASP A 311 15.61 3.80 -1.53
C ASP A 311 14.18 3.72 -2.11
N ARG A 312 13.26 3.17 -1.33
CA ARG A 312 11.88 2.95 -1.75
C ARG A 312 11.16 4.27 -1.99
N LYS A 313 10.52 4.40 -3.17
CA LYS A 313 9.65 5.54 -3.45
C LYS A 313 8.42 5.51 -2.55
N ILE A 314 8.19 6.60 -1.82
CA ILE A 314 7.02 6.80 -0.98
C ILE A 314 6.00 7.67 -1.72
N GLU A 315 4.80 7.14 -1.91
CA GLU A 315 3.71 7.86 -2.60
C GLU A 315 3.13 8.95 -1.70
N ARG A 316 3.04 10.19 -2.23
CA ARG A 316 2.41 11.33 -1.53
C ARG A 316 0.93 11.11 -1.27
N ASN A 317 0.24 10.51 -2.24
CA ASN A 317 -1.15 10.15 -2.12
C ASN A 317 -1.31 8.62 -2.12
N PRO A 318 -1.28 7.98 -0.94
CA PRO A 318 -1.37 6.53 -0.85
C PRO A 318 -2.75 5.96 -1.21
N PHE A 319 -3.81 6.77 -1.22
CA PHE A 319 -5.13 6.39 -1.72
C PHE A 319 -5.15 6.31 -3.25
N PHE A 320 -4.36 7.16 -3.93
CA PHE A 320 -4.21 7.22 -5.38
C PHE A 320 -2.73 7.23 -5.77
N PRO A 321 -2.01 6.10 -5.68
CA PRO A 321 -0.61 6.05 -6.08
C PRO A 321 -0.45 6.34 -7.57
N CYS A 322 0.57 7.14 -7.91
CA CYS A 322 0.90 7.54 -9.28
C CYS A 322 1.59 6.40 -10.05
N ASN A 323 0.82 5.48 -10.58
CA ASN A 323 1.31 4.29 -11.29
C ASN A 323 0.65 4.06 -12.66
N GLY A 324 -0.06 5.07 -13.18
CA GLY A 324 -0.77 5.00 -14.48
C GLY A 324 -2.15 4.36 -14.42
N THR A 325 -2.67 4.05 -13.23
CA THR A 325 -4.03 3.51 -13.02
C THR A 325 -4.96 4.50 -12.30
N GLU A 326 -4.61 5.78 -12.29
CA GLU A 326 -5.35 6.80 -11.54
C GLU A 326 -6.78 6.98 -12.08
N ASP A 327 -6.93 7.01 -13.41
CA ASP A 327 -8.25 7.15 -14.06
C ASP A 327 -9.13 5.93 -13.76
N GLU A 328 -8.61 4.70 -13.85
CA GLU A 328 -9.31 3.46 -13.52
C GLU A 328 -9.78 3.45 -12.06
N ARG A 329 -8.91 3.85 -11.14
CA ARG A 329 -9.25 3.94 -9.71
C ARG A 329 -10.30 5.01 -9.40
N ALA A 330 -10.26 6.14 -10.13
CA ALA A 330 -11.25 7.19 -9.98
C ALA A 330 -12.63 6.71 -10.47
N GLU A 331 -12.68 5.96 -11.58
CA GLU A 331 -13.89 5.34 -12.09
C GLU A 331 -14.44 4.29 -11.13
N GLU A 332 -13.61 3.36 -10.65
CA GLU A 332 -14.00 2.34 -9.67
C GLU A 332 -14.57 2.98 -8.39
N MET A 333 -13.91 4.01 -7.85
CA MET A 333 -14.38 4.70 -6.65
C MET A 333 -15.73 5.34 -6.87
N PHE A 334 -15.93 6.03 -7.99
CA PHE A 334 -17.20 6.65 -8.36
C PHE A 334 -18.31 5.60 -8.54
N ASP A 335 -18.02 4.52 -9.24
CA ASP A 335 -19.01 3.47 -9.52
C ASP A 335 -19.39 2.68 -8.24
N ILE A 336 -18.47 2.46 -7.30
CA ILE A 336 -18.80 1.92 -5.97
C ILE A 336 -19.78 2.83 -5.24
N GLN A 337 -19.57 4.15 -5.26
CA GLN A 337 -20.49 5.11 -4.64
C GLN A 337 -21.89 5.07 -5.29
N VAL A 338 -21.95 5.04 -6.62
CA VAL A 338 -23.19 4.95 -7.41
C VAL A 338 -23.95 3.67 -7.09
N CYS A 339 -23.31 2.51 -7.16
CA CYS A 339 -23.91 1.22 -6.85
C CYS A 339 -24.45 1.15 -5.42
N ALA A 340 -23.71 1.69 -4.46
CA ALA A 340 -24.10 1.68 -3.06
C ALA A 340 -25.35 2.54 -2.79
N LEU A 341 -25.40 3.75 -3.37
CA LEU A 341 -26.57 4.60 -3.25
C LEU A 341 -27.77 4.01 -4.02
N ALA A 342 -27.56 3.43 -5.20
CA ALA A 342 -28.60 2.78 -5.99
C ALA A 342 -29.29 1.65 -5.19
N GLN A 343 -28.52 0.78 -4.56
CA GLN A 343 -29.06 -0.28 -3.71
C GLN A 343 -29.87 0.29 -2.53
N ARG A 344 -29.40 1.37 -1.89
CA ARG A 344 -30.11 2.01 -0.78
C ARG A 344 -31.44 2.59 -1.24
N LEU A 345 -31.45 3.37 -2.32
CA LEU A 345 -32.67 3.98 -2.86
C LEU A 345 -33.70 2.93 -3.31
N GLN A 346 -33.25 1.89 -3.99
CA GLN A 346 -34.09 0.78 -4.45
C GLN A 346 -34.71 0.01 -3.26
N PHE A 347 -33.91 -0.29 -2.23
CA PHE A 347 -34.38 -1.03 -1.05
C PHE A 347 -35.48 -0.27 -0.28
N ILE A 348 -35.33 1.07 -0.10
CA ILE A 348 -36.34 1.87 0.59
C ILE A 348 -37.48 2.33 -0.33
N GLY A 349 -37.43 2.00 -1.62
CA GLY A 349 -38.44 2.41 -2.60
C GLY A 349 -38.46 3.92 -2.88
N ALA A 350 -37.37 4.64 -2.62
CA ALA A 350 -37.29 6.08 -2.79
C ALA A 350 -37.24 6.48 -4.27
N ARG A 351 -38.05 7.45 -4.65
CA ARG A 351 -38.02 8.08 -5.98
C ARG A 351 -37.49 9.50 -5.96
N HIS A 352 -37.17 10.01 -4.78
CA HIS A 352 -36.56 11.30 -4.56
C HIS A 352 -35.32 11.17 -3.68
N ALA A 353 -34.44 12.15 -3.76
CA ALA A 353 -33.29 12.33 -2.87
C ALA A 353 -33.13 13.82 -2.56
N VAL A 354 -32.71 14.17 -1.34
CA VAL A 354 -32.46 15.56 -0.92
C VAL A 354 -30.98 15.74 -0.64
N LEU A 355 -30.40 16.83 -1.18
CA LEU A 355 -28.99 17.17 -0.95
C LEU A 355 -28.83 18.67 -0.71
N GLY A 356 -27.90 19.02 0.21
CA GLY A 356 -27.40 20.39 0.34
C GLY A 356 -26.23 20.63 -0.63
N ILE A 357 -26.30 21.66 -1.45
CA ILE A 357 -25.27 22.00 -2.44
C ILE A 357 -24.64 23.34 -2.06
N SER A 358 -23.43 23.28 -1.53
CA SER A 358 -22.65 24.48 -1.21
C SER A 358 -21.95 25.07 -2.44
N GLY A 359 -21.69 24.28 -3.48
CA GLY A 359 -20.84 24.63 -4.63
C GLY A 359 -19.38 24.27 -4.43
N GLY A 360 -19.02 23.62 -3.30
CA GLY A 360 -17.70 23.04 -3.04
C GLY A 360 -17.57 21.61 -3.58
N LEU A 361 -16.34 21.07 -3.51
CA LEU A 361 -15.97 19.76 -4.06
C LEU A 361 -16.83 18.60 -3.56
N ASP A 362 -17.09 18.53 -2.25
CA ASP A 362 -17.77 17.38 -1.64
C ASP A 362 -19.24 17.31 -2.04
N SER A 363 -19.94 18.45 -1.98
CA SER A 363 -21.34 18.55 -2.43
C SER A 363 -21.46 18.32 -3.94
N THR A 364 -20.45 18.72 -4.72
CA THR A 364 -20.38 18.43 -6.15
C THR A 364 -20.27 16.94 -6.41
N LEU A 365 -19.31 16.24 -5.78
CA LEU A 365 -19.17 14.79 -5.94
C LEU A 365 -20.45 14.06 -5.50
N ALA A 366 -21.02 14.41 -4.35
CA ALA A 366 -22.25 13.79 -3.87
C ALA A 366 -23.42 13.98 -4.85
N LEU A 367 -23.55 15.16 -5.46
CA LEU A 367 -24.56 15.43 -6.47
C LEU A 367 -24.33 14.60 -7.75
N LEU A 368 -23.09 14.54 -8.25
CA LEU A 368 -22.73 13.74 -9.44
C LEU A 368 -23.01 12.25 -9.22
N VAL A 369 -22.65 11.71 -8.04
CA VAL A 369 -22.99 10.34 -7.63
C VAL A 369 -24.50 10.13 -7.62
N THR A 370 -25.25 11.07 -7.06
CA THR A 370 -26.72 10.97 -6.99
C THR A 370 -27.36 11.02 -8.37
N VAL A 371 -26.90 11.91 -9.25
CA VAL A 371 -27.38 11.99 -10.64
C VAL A 371 -27.09 10.69 -11.39
N ALA A 372 -25.85 10.20 -11.33
CA ALA A 372 -25.49 8.92 -11.96
C ALA A 372 -26.30 7.74 -11.39
N THR A 373 -26.63 7.79 -10.10
CA THR A 373 -27.51 6.79 -9.45
C THR A 373 -28.93 6.83 -10.01
N PHE A 374 -29.50 8.03 -10.20
CA PHE A 374 -30.84 8.17 -10.79
C PHE A 374 -30.86 7.70 -12.24
N ASP A 375 -29.85 8.08 -13.03
CA ASP A 375 -29.67 7.59 -14.40
C ASP A 375 -29.57 6.05 -14.44
N PHE A 376 -28.77 5.46 -13.55
CA PHE A 376 -28.60 4.00 -13.43
C PHE A 376 -29.91 3.27 -13.10
N LEU A 377 -30.75 3.86 -12.23
CA LEU A 377 -32.05 3.32 -11.84
C LEU A 377 -33.18 3.66 -12.82
N GLY A 378 -32.94 4.47 -13.85
CA GLY A 378 -33.96 4.95 -14.77
C GLY A 378 -34.95 5.89 -14.10
N LEU A 379 -34.54 6.58 -13.05
CA LEU A 379 -35.38 7.59 -12.34
C LEU A 379 -35.20 8.97 -12.97
N PRO A 380 -36.25 9.81 -12.99
CA PRO A 380 -36.14 11.18 -13.50
C PRO A 380 -35.26 12.03 -12.57
N ARG A 381 -34.29 12.77 -13.16
CA ARG A 381 -33.37 13.64 -12.40
C ARG A 381 -34.08 14.74 -11.60
N GLU A 382 -35.28 15.14 -12.00
CA GLU A 382 -36.15 16.07 -11.27
C GLU A 382 -36.55 15.52 -9.88
N GLY A 383 -36.43 14.22 -9.65
CA GLY A 383 -36.57 13.60 -8.33
C GLY A 383 -35.46 13.95 -7.34
N ILE A 384 -34.36 14.52 -7.83
CA ILE A 384 -33.23 14.99 -7.00
C ILE A 384 -33.52 16.42 -6.58
N ILE A 385 -33.78 16.64 -5.29
CA ILE A 385 -34.06 17.95 -4.70
C ILE A 385 -32.75 18.54 -4.19
N ALA A 386 -32.07 19.30 -5.03
CA ALA A 386 -30.81 19.94 -4.71
C ALA A 386 -31.03 21.35 -4.16
N VAL A 387 -30.55 21.59 -2.94
CA VAL A 387 -30.83 22.79 -2.17
C VAL A 387 -29.59 23.59 -1.88
N THR A 388 -29.49 24.81 -2.38
CA THR A 388 -28.45 25.75 -1.94
C THR A 388 -29.05 26.68 -0.87
N MET A 389 -28.31 26.85 0.23
CA MET A 389 -28.77 27.57 1.40
C MET A 389 -27.78 28.67 1.79
N PRO A 390 -27.79 29.81 1.06
CA PRO A 390 -26.94 30.93 1.41
C PRO A 390 -27.29 31.43 2.83
N GLY A 391 -26.25 31.81 3.56
CA GLY A 391 -26.31 32.38 4.90
C GLY A 391 -25.33 33.52 5.04
N LEU A 392 -24.97 33.82 6.28
CA LEU A 392 -24.14 34.97 6.66
C LEU A 392 -22.72 34.96 6.09
N GLY A 393 -22.20 33.76 5.68
CA GLY A 393 -20.82 33.59 5.17
C GLY A 393 -20.72 33.18 3.70
N THR A 394 -21.82 33.08 2.95
CA THR A 394 -21.80 32.51 1.59
C THR A 394 -21.29 33.52 0.56
N SER A 395 -20.28 33.11 -0.25
CA SER A 395 -19.73 33.94 -1.34
C SER A 395 -20.62 33.90 -2.60
N ASN A 396 -20.56 34.97 -3.40
CA ASN A 396 -21.31 35.05 -4.66
C ASN A 396 -20.83 34.03 -5.69
N ARG A 397 -19.51 33.72 -5.73
CA ARG A 397 -18.92 32.76 -6.68
C ARG A 397 -19.44 31.35 -6.43
N THR A 398 -19.43 30.92 -5.17
CA THR A 398 -19.84 29.58 -4.77
C THR A 398 -21.34 29.37 -5.00
N LYS A 399 -22.14 30.38 -4.69
CA LYS A 399 -23.58 30.38 -5.00
C LYS A 399 -23.84 30.24 -6.50
N SER A 400 -23.08 30.96 -7.35
CA SER A 400 -23.22 30.89 -8.81
C SER A 400 -22.84 29.49 -9.34
N ASN A 401 -21.73 28.90 -8.85
CA ASN A 401 -21.30 27.55 -9.22
C ASN A 401 -22.34 26.50 -8.80
N ALA A 402 -22.89 26.59 -7.59
CA ALA A 402 -23.91 25.67 -7.11
C ALA A 402 -25.16 25.70 -8.01
N VAL A 403 -25.68 26.88 -8.32
CA VAL A 403 -26.91 27.04 -9.16
C VAL A 403 -26.61 26.50 -10.57
N ARG A 404 -25.51 26.91 -11.20
CA ARG A 404 -25.17 26.47 -12.56
C ARG A 404 -24.96 24.96 -12.66
N LEU A 405 -24.30 24.36 -11.64
CA LEU A 405 -24.13 22.91 -11.54
C LEU A 405 -25.48 22.18 -11.53
N MET A 406 -26.42 22.62 -10.67
CA MET A 406 -27.74 22.01 -10.52
C MET A 406 -28.57 22.14 -11.80
N GLU A 407 -28.56 23.31 -12.45
CA GLU A 407 -29.28 23.57 -13.70
C GLU A 407 -28.80 22.71 -14.84
N LEU A 408 -27.47 22.62 -15.03
CA LEU A 408 -26.85 21.80 -16.08
C LEU A 408 -27.11 20.30 -15.90
N LEU A 409 -27.28 19.84 -14.67
CA LEU A 409 -27.60 18.44 -14.37
C LEU A 409 -29.09 18.12 -14.50
N GLY A 410 -29.97 19.14 -14.64
CA GLY A 410 -31.40 18.96 -14.80
C GLY A 410 -32.11 18.47 -13.54
N VAL A 411 -31.60 18.81 -12.35
CA VAL A 411 -32.19 18.45 -11.06
C VAL A 411 -33.17 19.55 -10.57
N THR A 412 -34.04 19.21 -9.63
CA THR A 412 -34.92 20.21 -9.00
C THR A 412 -34.11 21.11 -8.08
N THR A 413 -33.89 22.35 -8.51
CA THR A 413 -33.09 23.36 -7.80
C THR A 413 -33.93 24.16 -6.84
N ARG A 414 -33.47 24.34 -5.59
CA ARG A 414 -34.02 25.22 -4.60
C ARG A 414 -32.95 26.12 -3.99
N THR A 415 -33.31 27.41 -3.80
CA THR A 415 -32.49 28.37 -3.05
C THR A 415 -33.30 28.81 -1.83
N ILE A 416 -32.77 28.59 -0.63
CA ILE A 416 -33.39 28.94 0.64
C ILE A 416 -32.39 29.76 1.46
N ASP A 417 -32.67 31.05 1.64
CA ASP A 417 -31.85 31.93 2.47
C ASP A 417 -32.10 31.62 3.96
N ILE A 418 -31.05 31.30 4.71
CA ILE A 418 -31.14 30.95 6.13
C ILE A 418 -30.79 32.12 7.07
N THR A 419 -30.48 33.29 6.54
CA THR A 419 -29.97 34.43 7.30
C THR A 419 -30.96 34.85 8.40
N GLU A 420 -32.23 35.04 8.06
CA GLU A 420 -33.25 35.47 9.04
C GLU A 420 -33.46 34.42 10.13
N ALA A 421 -33.54 33.13 9.76
CA ALA A 421 -33.72 32.04 10.71
C ALA A 421 -32.52 31.96 11.70
N CYS A 422 -31.29 32.12 11.22
CA CYS A 422 -30.11 32.14 12.07
C CYS A 422 -30.10 33.35 13.03
N LEU A 423 -30.47 34.57 12.55
CA LEU A 423 -30.54 35.76 13.38
C LEU A 423 -31.61 35.64 14.45
N GLN A 424 -32.76 35.07 14.12
CA GLN A 424 -33.81 34.78 15.08
C GLN A 424 -33.36 33.77 16.13
N HIS A 425 -32.65 32.71 15.71
CA HIS A 425 -32.09 31.73 16.62
C HIS A 425 -31.05 32.35 17.56
N PHE A 426 -30.14 33.22 17.07
CA PHE A 426 -29.18 33.95 17.92
C PHE A 426 -29.91 34.78 18.99
N ALA A 427 -30.98 35.49 18.60
CA ALA A 427 -31.76 36.27 19.56
C ALA A 427 -32.42 35.39 20.66
N VAL A 428 -32.95 34.22 20.28
CA VAL A 428 -33.54 33.25 21.23
C VAL A 428 -32.55 32.72 22.26
N ILE A 429 -31.31 32.43 21.84
CA ILE A 429 -30.25 31.90 22.74
C ILE A 429 -29.43 33.01 23.40
N GLY A 430 -29.68 34.29 23.09
CA GLY A 430 -28.92 35.43 23.63
C GLY A 430 -27.52 35.58 23.07
N HIS A 431 -27.24 35.08 21.85
CA HIS A 431 -25.95 35.23 21.19
C HIS A 431 -25.87 36.52 20.37
N ASP A 432 -24.75 37.27 20.49
CA ASP A 432 -24.51 38.46 19.69
C ASP A 432 -24.14 38.09 18.25
N PRO A 433 -24.91 38.44 17.22
CA PRO A 433 -24.63 38.09 15.83
C PRO A 433 -23.33 38.71 15.28
N ASN A 434 -22.69 39.66 15.96
CA ASN A 434 -21.42 40.22 15.61
C ASN A 434 -20.24 39.38 16.09
N VAL A 435 -20.45 38.41 17.01
CA VAL A 435 -19.44 37.51 17.54
C VAL A 435 -19.36 36.27 16.64
N GLN A 436 -18.34 36.22 15.78
CA GLN A 436 -18.14 35.14 14.79
C GLN A 436 -17.37 33.96 15.40
N ASP A 437 -17.90 33.34 16.43
CA ASP A 437 -17.37 32.19 17.14
C ASP A 437 -17.97 30.84 16.66
N VAL A 438 -17.69 29.76 17.38
CA VAL A 438 -18.21 28.42 17.10
C VAL A 438 -19.74 28.34 17.16
N VAL A 439 -20.43 29.21 17.95
CA VAL A 439 -21.90 29.26 18.02
C VAL A 439 -22.44 29.81 16.71
N TYR A 440 -21.84 30.89 16.22
CA TYR A 440 -22.19 31.53 14.95
C TYR A 440 -22.06 30.55 13.76
N GLU A 441 -20.98 29.79 13.71
CA GLU A 441 -20.74 28.81 12.64
C GLU A 441 -21.70 27.61 12.74
N ASN A 442 -21.80 27.01 13.93
CA ASN A 442 -22.59 25.80 14.14
C ASN A 442 -24.11 26.03 14.00
N THR A 443 -24.62 27.21 14.33
CA THR A 443 -26.02 27.53 14.12
C THR A 443 -26.38 27.46 12.65
N GLN A 444 -25.58 28.06 11.78
CA GLN A 444 -25.83 28.03 10.33
C GLN A 444 -25.76 26.59 9.78
N ALA A 445 -24.83 25.78 10.22
CA ALA A 445 -24.72 24.40 9.79
C ALA A 445 -25.92 23.55 10.22
N ARG A 446 -26.39 23.71 11.45
CA ARG A 446 -27.61 23.00 11.95
C ARG A 446 -28.87 23.46 11.28
N GLU A 447 -29.04 24.75 11.02
CA GLU A 447 -30.18 25.28 10.28
C GLU A 447 -30.30 24.65 8.89
N ARG A 448 -29.16 24.54 8.16
CA ARG A 448 -29.13 23.85 6.87
C ARG A 448 -29.56 22.40 6.99
N THR A 449 -29.08 21.70 7.99
CA THR A 449 -29.41 20.29 8.20
C THR A 449 -30.88 20.10 8.57
N GLN A 450 -31.43 20.93 9.42
CA GLN A 450 -32.85 20.89 9.78
C GLN A 450 -33.74 21.05 8.54
N ILE A 451 -33.47 22.05 7.71
CA ILE A 451 -34.20 22.26 6.45
C ILE A 451 -34.13 21.04 5.53
N LEU A 452 -32.94 20.44 5.37
CA LEU A 452 -32.79 19.25 4.53
C LEU A 452 -33.58 18.05 5.06
N MET A 453 -33.58 17.82 6.37
CA MET A 453 -34.34 16.73 7.00
C MET A 453 -35.85 16.93 6.86
N ASP A 454 -36.36 18.14 7.01
CA ASP A 454 -37.77 18.45 6.85
C ASP A 454 -38.21 18.35 5.38
N LEU A 455 -37.37 18.78 4.44
CA LEU A 455 -37.62 18.56 3.01
C LEU A 455 -37.60 17.06 2.66
N ALA A 456 -36.70 16.28 3.24
CA ALA A 456 -36.68 14.84 3.06
C ALA A 456 -37.99 14.19 3.51
N ASN A 457 -38.53 14.57 4.66
CA ASN A 457 -39.85 14.13 5.12
C ASN A 457 -40.97 14.54 4.14
N ARG A 458 -40.93 15.78 3.66
CA ARG A 458 -41.93 16.30 2.72
C ARG A 458 -41.96 15.55 1.39
N TYR A 459 -40.77 15.13 0.88
CA TYR A 459 -40.63 14.43 -0.40
C TYR A 459 -40.60 12.90 -0.25
N ASN A 460 -40.73 12.38 0.96
CA ASN A 460 -40.51 10.97 1.27
C ASN A 460 -39.19 10.46 0.66
N ALA A 461 -38.12 11.14 0.98
CA ALA A 461 -36.79 10.98 0.40
C ALA A 461 -35.72 10.84 1.49
N PRO A 462 -34.57 10.17 1.24
CA PRO A 462 -33.42 10.26 2.12
C PRO A 462 -32.66 11.57 1.88
N VAL A 463 -31.99 12.07 2.94
CA VAL A 463 -30.92 13.07 2.81
C VAL A 463 -29.64 12.36 2.45
N VAL A 464 -29.03 12.72 1.32
CA VAL A 464 -27.70 12.25 0.90
C VAL A 464 -26.63 13.18 1.47
N GLY A 465 -25.73 12.61 2.27
CA GLY A 465 -24.65 13.36 2.92
C GLY A 465 -23.46 13.61 2.00
N THR A 466 -22.78 14.71 2.25
CA THR A 466 -21.66 15.20 1.45
C THR A 466 -20.31 15.10 2.16
N GLY A 467 -20.28 14.90 3.49
CA GLY A 467 -19.06 14.84 4.30
C GLY A 467 -18.12 13.72 3.88
N ASP A 468 -16.82 14.00 3.78
CA ASP A 468 -15.79 13.09 3.33
C ASP A 468 -15.03 12.39 4.48
N LEU A 469 -14.17 11.45 4.13
CA LEU A 469 -13.39 10.66 5.08
C LEU A 469 -12.40 11.50 5.90
N SER A 470 -11.77 12.51 5.29
CA SER A 470 -10.77 13.37 5.93
C SER A 470 -11.40 14.30 6.97
N GLU A 471 -12.56 14.85 6.65
CA GLU A 471 -13.37 15.63 7.59
C GLU A 471 -13.83 14.79 8.78
N LEU A 472 -14.26 13.56 8.53
CA LEU A 472 -14.62 12.61 9.58
C LEU A 472 -13.41 12.23 10.45
N ALA A 473 -12.23 12.06 9.86
CA ALA A 473 -11.00 11.77 10.61
C ALA A 473 -10.64 12.90 11.56
N LEU A 474 -10.67 14.14 11.10
CA LEU A 474 -10.36 15.33 11.86
C LEU A 474 -11.52 15.81 12.76
N GLY A 475 -12.72 15.24 12.58
CA GLY A 475 -13.95 15.77 13.17
C GLY A 475 -14.21 17.21 12.75
N TRP A 476 -13.81 17.59 11.53
CA TRP A 476 -14.02 18.92 10.94
C TRP A 476 -15.40 19.00 10.31
N CYS A 477 -16.38 18.95 11.16
CA CYS A 477 -17.81 19.04 10.84
C CYS A 477 -18.58 19.50 12.09
N THR A 478 -19.74 20.10 11.89
CA THR A 478 -20.63 20.46 13.00
C THR A 478 -21.40 19.24 13.45
N TYR A 479 -21.22 18.85 14.72
CA TYR A 479 -21.99 17.76 15.31
C TYR A 479 -23.50 18.04 15.24
N ASN A 480 -24.26 17.07 14.75
CA ASN A 480 -25.69 17.19 14.47
C ASN A 480 -26.02 18.34 13.51
N GLY A 481 -25.10 18.64 12.59
CA GLY A 481 -25.26 19.58 11.48
C GLY A 481 -24.89 18.87 10.18
N ASP A 482 -23.95 19.42 9.42
CA ASP A 482 -23.43 18.87 8.16
C ASP A 482 -22.84 17.45 8.29
N HIS A 483 -22.50 17.04 9.49
CA HIS A 483 -22.04 15.68 9.80
C HIS A 483 -23.17 14.63 9.71
N MET A 484 -24.44 15.01 9.71
CA MET A 484 -25.59 14.10 9.74
C MET A 484 -26.30 14.01 8.38
N SER A 485 -26.63 12.79 8.01
CA SER A 485 -27.45 12.46 6.84
C SER A 485 -28.07 11.07 7.00
N MET A 486 -28.93 10.66 6.07
CA MET A 486 -29.48 9.31 6.08
C MET A 486 -28.61 8.32 5.32
N TYR A 487 -27.77 8.81 4.39
CA TYR A 487 -26.73 8.04 3.69
C TYR A 487 -25.63 8.96 3.18
N SER A 488 -24.37 8.73 3.56
CA SER A 488 -23.23 9.59 3.18
C SER A 488 -22.40 8.92 2.10
N VAL A 489 -22.55 9.37 0.86
CA VAL A 489 -21.86 8.75 -0.30
C VAL A 489 -20.35 8.96 -0.29
N ASN A 490 -19.86 10.03 0.34
CA ASN A 490 -18.43 10.37 0.40
C ASN A 490 -17.73 9.89 1.68
N ALA A 491 -18.44 9.24 2.62
CA ALA A 491 -17.87 8.87 3.93
C ALA A 491 -16.60 8.01 3.88
N GLY A 492 -16.40 7.27 2.79
CA GLY A 492 -15.20 6.47 2.54
C GLY A 492 -14.16 7.12 1.63
N VAL A 493 -14.41 8.34 1.12
CA VAL A 493 -13.58 9.03 0.12
C VAL A 493 -12.78 10.14 0.80
N PRO A 494 -11.44 10.11 0.82
CA PRO A 494 -10.64 11.19 1.39
C PRO A 494 -10.68 12.44 0.51
N LYS A 495 -10.45 13.62 1.09
CA LYS A 495 -10.50 14.92 0.42
C LYS A 495 -9.64 14.97 -0.85
N THR A 496 -8.43 14.42 -0.81
CA THR A 496 -7.55 14.34 -1.98
C THR A 496 -8.15 13.49 -3.10
N ALA A 497 -8.86 12.43 -2.75
CA ALA A 497 -9.55 11.57 -3.72
C ALA A 497 -10.80 12.23 -4.30
N VAL A 498 -11.58 12.98 -3.51
CA VAL A 498 -12.71 13.78 -4.00
C VAL A 498 -12.27 14.68 -5.17
N GLN A 499 -11.14 15.38 -4.99
CA GLN A 499 -10.58 16.25 -6.02
C GLN A 499 -10.20 15.49 -7.30
N ILE A 500 -9.57 14.31 -7.15
CA ILE A 500 -9.14 13.46 -8.28
C ILE A 500 -10.35 12.93 -9.04
N VAL A 501 -11.37 12.42 -8.34
CA VAL A 501 -12.59 11.87 -8.95
C VAL A 501 -13.35 12.97 -9.70
N VAL A 502 -13.54 14.16 -9.11
CA VAL A 502 -14.20 15.28 -9.81
C VAL A 502 -13.41 15.71 -11.05
N ARG A 503 -12.08 15.76 -10.95
CA ARG A 503 -11.19 16.06 -12.10
C ARG A 503 -11.31 15.00 -13.21
N TYR A 504 -11.38 13.72 -12.84
CA TYR A 504 -11.60 12.62 -13.77
C TYR A 504 -12.95 12.75 -14.51
N LEU A 505 -14.04 13.04 -13.78
CA LEU A 505 -15.36 13.24 -14.36
C LEU A 505 -15.42 14.46 -15.30
N ALA A 506 -14.69 15.53 -14.96
CA ALA A 506 -14.51 16.69 -15.85
C ALA A 506 -13.74 16.32 -17.13
N LYS A 507 -12.60 15.61 -16.98
CA LYS A 507 -11.74 15.17 -18.09
C LYS A 507 -12.48 14.25 -19.08
N THR A 508 -13.25 13.30 -18.55
CA THR A 508 -14.00 12.31 -19.36
C THR A 508 -15.29 12.86 -19.94
N ARG A 509 -15.71 14.05 -19.53
CA ARG A 509 -16.96 14.71 -19.95
C ARG A 509 -18.19 13.83 -19.75
N ARG A 510 -18.19 12.97 -18.73
CA ARG A 510 -19.26 11.99 -18.47
C ARG A 510 -20.66 12.62 -18.40
N PHE A 511 -20.74 13.89 -18.00
CA PHE A 511 -22.00 14.64 -17.87
C PHE A 511 -22.14 15.77 -18.91
N GLY A 512 -21.33 15.79 -19.96
CA GLY A 512 -21.36 16.75 -21.04
C GLY A 512 -20.35 17.90 -20.93
N ASP A 513 -20.11 18.59 -22.05
CA ASP A 513 -19.05 19.61 -22.18
C ASP A 513 -19.27 20.83 -21.28
N ALA A 514 -20.50 21.34 -21.24
CA ALA A 514 -20.84 22.52 -20.44
C ALA A 514 -20.60 22.30 -18.92
N LEU A 515 -20.86 21.08 -18.45
CA LEU A 515 -20.62 20.73 -17.06
C LEU A 515 -19.13 20.58 -16.77
N SER A 516 -18.34 20.06 -17.71
CA SER A 516 -16.90 19.90 -17.57
C SER A 516 -16.21 21.23 -17.19
N GLU A 517 -16.60 22.35 -17.83
CA GLU A 517 -16.07 23.68 -17.51
C GLU A 517 -16.36 24.10 -16.06
N VAL A 518 -17.60 23.84 -15.59
CA VAL A 518 -17.99 24.16 -14.21
C VAL A 518 -17.21 23.31 -13.21
N LEU A 519 -17.02 22.01 -13.50
CA LEU A 519 -16.26 21.11 -12.65
C LEU A 519 -14.78 21.55 -12.54
N HIS A 520 -14.16 21.98 -13.64
CA HIS A 520 -12.79 22.55 -13.60
C HIS A 520 -12.74 23.79 -12.70
N SER A 521 -13.70 24.72 -12.81
CA SER A 521 -13.76 25.90 -11.94
C SER A 521 -13.91 25.55 -10.46
N ILE A 522 -14.69 24.49 -10.15
CA ILE A 522 -14.88 24.03 -8.76
C ILE A 522 -13.58 23.41 -8.21
N VAL A 523 -12.89 22.59 -9.00
CA VAL A 523 -11.62 21.95 -8.61
C VAL A 523 -10.53 22.98 -8.30
N GLU A 524 -10.53 24.13 -8.97
CA GLU A 524 -9.57 25.23 -8.79
C GLU A 524 -9.94 26.19 -7.65
N THR A 525 -11.13 26.03 -7.05
CA THR A 525 -11.56 26.91 -5.96
C THR A 525 -10.95 26.46 -4.63
N PRO A 526 -10.35 27.34 -3.81
CA PRO A 526 -9.83 27.02 -2.49
C PRO A 526 -10.89 26.42 -1.57
N ILE A 527 -10.51 25.45 -0.75
CA ILE A 527 -11.42 24.77 0.19
C ILE A 527 -11.75 25.71 1.36
N SER A 528 -13.05 26.02 1.53
CA SER A 528 -13.52 26.88 2.61
C SER A 528 -14.87 26.37 3.16
N PRO A 529 -15.11 26.44 4.49
CA PRO A 529 -16.41 26.11 5.06
C PRO A 529 -17.46 27.20 4.82
N GLU A 530 -17.07 28.40 4.37
CA GLU A 530 -17.94 29.56 4.07
C GLU A 530 -18.98 29.86 5.17
N LEU A 531 -18.56 29.78 6.43
CA LEU A 531 -19.40 30.06 7.59
C LEU A 531 -19.18 31.48 8.15
N LYS A 532 -18.09 32.16 7.75
CA LYS A 532 -17.78 33.56 8.08
C LYS A 532 -17.94 34.47 6.87
N PRO A 533 -18.30 35.76 7.07
CA PRO A 533 -18.43 36.71 5.97
C PRO A 533 -17.21 36.78 5.10
N ALA A 534 -17.38 36.88 3.77
CA ALA A 534 -16.30 37.19 2.84
C ALA A 534 -15.78 38.61 3.10
N SER A 535 -14.56 38.92 2.58
CA SER A 535 -14.03 40.28 2.60
C SER A 535 -14.93 41.24 1.81
N ASP A 536 -14.78 42.55 2.03
CA ASP A 536 -15.52 43.59 1.27
C ASP A 536 -15.29 43.48 -0.25
N GLN A 537 -14.24 42.77 -0.68
CA GLN A 537 -13.95 42.50 -2.09
C GLN A 537 -14.49 41.15 -2.57
N GLY A 538 -15.22 40.38 -1.71
CA GLY A 538 -15.80 39.08 -2.03
C GLY A 538 -14.80 37.92 -1.97
N GLU A 539 -13.61 38.12 -1.39
CA GLU A 539 -12.60 37.07 -1.22
C GLU A 539 -12.93 36.18 -0.02
N ILE A 540 -12.57 34.89 -0.13
CA ILE A 540 -12.71 33.90 0.94
C ILE A 540 -11.80 34.29 2.11
N THR A 541 -12.39 34.57 3.29
CA THR A 541 -11.66 34.96 4.49
C THR A 541 -11.25 33.79 5.39
N GLN A 542 -11.84 32.61 5.17
CA GLN A 542 -11.63 31.44 5.98
C GLN A 542 -11.23 30.25 5.08
N GLU A 543 -9.92 30.01 4.94
CA GLU A 543 -9.41 28.81 4.28
C GLU A 543 -9.31 27.68 5.32
N THR A 544 -9.91 26.53 5.01
CA THR A 544 -9.90 25.36 5.90
C THR A 544 -8.49 24.89 6.18
N GLU A 545 -7.63 24.81 5.16
CA GLU A 545 -6.27 24.33 5.31
C GLU A 545 -5.36 25.26 6.14
N ALA A 546 -5.69 26.55 6.24
CA ALA A 546 -4.99 27.46 7.15
C ALA A 546 -5.28 27.13 8.63
N LEU A 547 -6.44 26.57 8.93
CA LEU A 547 -6.90 26.24 10.29
C LEU A 547 -6.55 24.82 10.73
N VAL A 548 -6.75 23.85 9.86
CA VAL A 548 -6.54 22.43 10.20
C VAL A 548 -5.29 21.82 9.57
N GLY A 549 -4.70 22.45 8.57
CA GLY A 549 -3.56 21.99 7.80
C GLY A 549 -3.92 21.37 6.46
N PRO A 550 -2.92 21.13 5.60
CA PRO A 550 -3.10 20.56 4.27
C PRO A 550 -3.72 19.16 4.34
N TYR A 551 -4.82 18.94 3.62
CA TYR A 551 -5.49 17.64 3.58
C TYR A 551 -4.61 16.51 3.05
N GLU A 552 -3.68 16.79 2.13
CA GLU A 552 -2.76 15.77 1.63
C GLU A 552 -1.86 15.19 2.72
N LEU A 553 -1.46 15.99 3.73
CA LEU A 553 -0.74 15.48 4.89
C LEU A 553 -1.65 14.65 5.80
N HIS A 554 -2.88 15.11 6.04
CA HIS A 554 -3.84 14.37 6.87
C HIS A 554 -4.24 13.04 6.25
N ASP A 555 -4.47 12.99 4.94
CA ASP A 555 -4.78 11.78 4.21
C ASP A 555 -3.59 10.81 4.22
N PHE A 556 -2.37 11.32 4.10
CA PHE A 556 -1.16 10.52 4.25
C PHE A 556 -1.03 9.94 5.67
N PHE A 557 -1.25 10.74 6.71
CA PHE A 557 -1.21 10.26 8.10
C PHE A 557 -2.30 9.24 8.37
N LEU A 558 -3.53 9.51 7.93
CA LEU A 558 -4.69 8.64 8.09
C LEU A 558 -4.46 7.27 7.45
N TYR A 559 -3.97 7.26 6.20
CA TYR A 559 -3.73 6.02 5.48
C TYR A 559 -2.66 5.16 6.16
N ASN A 560 -1.55 5.75 6.56
CA ASN A 560 -0.45 5.03 7.20
C ASN A 560 -0.80 4.58 8.63
N PHE A 561 -1.54 5.40 9.38
CA PHE A 561 -1.98 5.06 10.74
C PHE A 561 -3.01 3.92 10.75
N LEU A 562 -4.09 4.02 9.96
CA LEU A 562 -5.15 3.02 9.94
C LEU A 562 -4.87 1.84 9.01
N GLY A 563 -4.28 2.10 7.85
CA GLY A 563 -4.04 1.10 6.84
C GLY A 563 -2.89 0.14 7.17
N TYR A 564 -1.86 0.63 7.87
CA TYR A 564 -0.64 -0.13 8.17
C TYR A 564 -0.27 -0.15 9.65
N GLY A 565 -1.01 0.54 10.52
CA GLY A 565 -0.74 0.57 11.97
C GLY A 565 0.60 1.19 12.34
N TYR A 566 1.14 2.10 11.52
CA TYR A 566 2.46 2.68 11.77
C TYR A 566 2.47 3.62 12.97
N GLU A 567 3.59 3.61 13.68
CA GLU A 567 3.89 4.55 14.76
C GLU A 567 4.14 5.97 14.22
N PRO A 568 3.90 7.01 15.04
CA PRO A 568 4.11 8.40 14.62
C PRO A 568 5.51 8.69 14.07
N SER A 569 6.55 8.14 14.68
CA SER A 569 7.95 8.29 14.22
C SER A 569 8.17 7.75 12.81
N LYS A 570 7.60 6.58 12.50
CA LYS A 570 7.66 6.01 11.15
C LYS A 570 6.86 6.83 10.15
N ILE A 571 5.63 7.26 10.52
CA ILE A 571 4.79 8.10 9.63
C ILE A 571 5.51 9.44 9.34
N PHE A 572 6.15 10.03 10.35
CA PHE A 572 6.93 11.25 10.16
C PHE A 572 8.11 11.05 9.21
N TYR A 573 8.88 9.98 9.39
CA TYR A 573 9.99 9.62 8.51
C TYR A 573 9.54 9.47 7.05
N LEU A 574 8.46 8.70 6.82
CA LEU A 574 7.91 8.50 5.47
C LEU A 574 7.32 9.79 4.87
N ALA A 575 6.69 10.64 5.69
CA ALA A 575 6.14 11.92 5.23
C ALA A 575 7.25 12.88 4.80
N ARG A 576 8.38 12.93 5.53
CA ARG A 576 9.55 13.74 5.12
C ARG A 576 10.04 13.35 3.74
N MET A 577 10.13 12.06 3.45
CA MET A 577 10.53 11.56 2.12
C MET A 577 9.48 11.86 1.05
N ALA A 578 8.21 11.56 1.34
CA ALA A 578 7.12 11.76 0.38
C ALA A 578 6.94 13.24 -0.01
N PHE A 579 7.13 14.14 0.94
CA PHE A 579 6.89 15.57 0.75
C PHE A 579 8.17 16.41 0.72
N GLU A 580 9.32 15.79 0.47
CA GLU A 580 10.60 16.49 0.30
C GLU A 580 10.48 17.63 -0.72
N GLY A 581 11.01 18.82 -0.36
CA GLY A 581 10.92 20.04 -1.17
C GLY A 581 9.53 20.70 -1.21
N LYS A 582 8.51 20.15 -0.54
CA LYS A 582 7.16 20.73 -0.46
C LYS A 582 6.84 21.25 0.94
N TYR A 583 7.15 20.49 1.98
CA TYR A 583 6.92 20.87 3.36
C TYR A 583 8.16 20.67 4.21
N GLU A 584 8.47 21.68 5.03
CA GLU A 584 9.53 21.59 6.03
C GLU A 584 9.17 20.56 7.13
N PRO A 585 10.14 19.83 7.68
CA PRO A 585 9.90 18.82 8.73
C PRO A 585 9.09 19.34 9.93
N GLU A 586 9.34 20.57 10.35
CA GLU A 586 8.60 21.21 11.44
C GLU A 586 7.11 21.41 11.11
N MET A 587 6.80 21.71 9.85
CA MET A 587 5.42 21.83 9.39
C MET A 587 4.71 20.47 9.40
N ILE A 588 5.38 19.41 8.91
CA ILE A 588 4.87 18.04 8.95
C ILE A 588 4.59 17.63 10.41
N ARG A 589 5.53 17.85 11.32
CA ARG A 589 5.40 17.55 12.75
C ARG A 589 4.23 18.31 13.38
N ARG A 590 4.09 19.61 13.09
CA ARG A 590 2.99 20.45 13.58
C ARG A 590 1.63 19.88 13.17
N TRP A 591 1.45 19.57 11.89
CA TRP A 591 0.17 19.08 11.40
C TRP A 591 -0.11 17.63 11.80
N MET A 592 0.92 16.81 11.99
CA MET A 592 0.78 15.49 12.60
C MET A 592 0.25 15.59 14.04
N LYS A 593 0.74 16.53 14.83
CA LYS A 593 0.23 16.80 16.19
C LYS A 593 -1.24 17.21 16.17
N VAL A 594 -1.63 18.08 15.23
CA VAL A 594 -3.02 18.48 15.02
C VAL A 594 -3.87 17.26 14.63
N PHE A 595 -3.39 16.44 13.69
CA PHE A 595 -4.09 15.23 13.25
C PHE A 595 -4.40 14.30 14.45
N TYR A 596 -3.39 13.88 15.19
CA TYR A 596 -3.60 12.95 16.32
C TYR A 596 -4.46 13.56 17.42
N SER A 597 -4.24 14.82 17.78
CA SER A 597 -5.06 15.51 18.77
C SER A 597 -6.53 15.52 18.39
N ARG A 598 -6.84 15.88 17.15
CA ARG A 598 -8.22 15.92 16.63
C ARG A 598 -8.79 14.53 16.43
N PHE A 599 -8.03 13.62 15.83
CA PHE A 599 -8.47 12.24 15.60
C PHE A 599 -8.97 11.57 16.88
N PHE A 600 -8.24 11.71 17.98
CA PHE A 600 -8.64 11.12 19.26
C PHE A 600 -9.80 11.89 19.92
N SER A 601 -9.71 13.22 20.02
CA SER A 601 -10.71 14.02 20.73
C SER A 601 -12.08 14.08 20.02
N GLN A 602 -12.14 13.85 18.72
CA GLN A 602 -13.38 13.94 17.92
C GLN A 602 -14.05 12.57 17.66
N GLN A 603 -13.63 11.51 18.35
CA GLN A 603 -14.21 10.17 18.14
C GLN A 603 -15.72 10.12 18.36
N TYR A 604 -16.25 10.89 19.31
CA TYR A 604 -17.70 10.91 19.59
C TYR A 604 -18.55 11.27 18.34
N LYS A 605 -18.01 12.08 17.44
CA LYS A 605 -18.67 12.42 16.16
C LYS A 605 -18.73 11.20 15.23
N ARG A 606 -17.68 10.39 15.19
CA ARG A 606 -17.61 9.18 14.35
C ARG A 606 -18.51 8.06 14.84
N ASN A 607 -18.78 7.97 16.14
CA ASN A 607 -19.66 6.95 16.70
C ASN A 607 -21.09 6.98 16.16
N CYS A 608 -21.54 8.14 15.69
CA CYS A 608 -22.87 8.33 15.10
C CYS A 608 -22.82 8.73 13.61
N MET A 609 -21.71 8.45 12.93
CA MET A 609 -21.63 8.74 11.50
C MET A 609 -22.67 7.95 10.69
N PRO A 610 -23.24 8.56 9.64
CA PRO A 610 -24.19 7.91 8.75
C PRO A 610 -23.64 6.67 8.07
N ASP A 611 -24.51 5.80 7.56
CA ASP A 611 -24.13 4.75 6.63
C ASP A 611 -23.52 5.35 5.36
N GLY A 612 -22.56 4.64 4.78
CA GLY A 612 -21.91 5.04 3.53
C GLY A 612 -20.99 3.92 3.02
N PRO A 613 -20.61 3.97 1.73
CA PRO A 613 -19.77 2.91 1.15
C PRO A 613 -18.32 2.97 1.65
N LYS A 614 -17.73 1.78 1.82
CA LYS A 614 -16.29 1.63 1.94
C LYS A 614 -15.69 1.54 0.54
N VAL A 615 -14.84 2.48 0.16
CA VAL A 615 -14.26 2.56 -1.18
C VAL A 615 -12.76 2.23 -1.23
N SER A 616 -12.11 2.15 -0.08
CA SER A 616 -10.67 1.86 0.02
C SER A 616 -10.35 0.96 1.22
N ARG A 617 -9.07 0.61 1.39
CA ARG A 617 -8.60 -0.15 2.56
C ARG A 617 -8.91 0.57 3.89
N VAL A 618 -8.90 1.89 3.89
CA VAL A 618 -9.12 2.73 5.08
C VAL A 618 -10.59 3.18 5.12
N SER A 619 -11.22 2.97 6.27
CA SER A 619 -12.58 3.44 6.58
C SER A 619 -12.68 3.75 8.06
N LEU A 620 -13.59 4.63 8.42
CA LEU A 620 -13.85 5.07 9.80
C LEU A 620 -15.20 4.60 10.34
N SER A 621 -15.87 3.68 9.62
CA SER A 621 -17.18 3.17 10.05
C SER A 621 -17.12 2.50 11.44
N PRO A 622 -17.89 2.98 12.42
CA PRO A 622 -17.90 2.40 13.76
C PRO A 622 -18.57 1.01 13.80
N ARG A 623 -19.24 0.62 12.72
CA ARG A 623 -19.94 -0.68 12.60
C ARG A 623 -18.97 -1.84 12.36
N GLY A 624 -17.81 -1.61 11.73
CA GLY A 624 -16.86 -2.66 11.41
C GLY A 624 -15.40 -2.25 11.34
N ASP A 625 -15.10 -1.08 10.78
CA ASP A 625 -13.72 -0.73 10.41
C ASP A 625 -12.92 -0.09 11.57
N TRP A 626 -13.51 0.87 12.29
CA TRP A 626 -12.83 1.58 13.37
C TRP A 626 -13.68 1.72 14.63
N ARG A 627 -13.34 0.97 15.67
CA ARG A 627 -14.03 0.98 16.95
C ARG A 627 -13.10 1.48 18.04
N MET A 628 -13.23 2.74 18.38
CA MET A 628 -12.46 3.37 19.45
C MET A 628 -13.42 4.01 20.46
N PRO A 629 -13.20 3.88 21.79
CA PRO A 629 -13.94 4.67 22.80
C PRO A 629 -13.73 6.17 22.60
N SER A 630 -14.71 7.00 22.98
CA SER A 630 -14.63 8.45 22.82
C SER A 630 -13.69 9.13 23.82
N ASP A 631 -13.38 8.48 24.92
CA ASP A 631 -12.60 8.97 26.05
C ASP A 631 -11.18 8.39 26.12
N VAL A 632 -10.61 8.06 24.96
CA VAL A 632 -9.23 7.57 24.83
C VAL A 632 -8.24 8.74 24.86
N SER A 633 -7.15 8.57 25.61
CA SER A 633 -6.08 9.54 25.67
C SER A 633 -5.12 9.43 24.47
N ALA A 634 -4.88 10.55 23.79
CA ALA A 634 -3.87 10.67 22.73
C ALA A 634 -2.44 10.83 23.30
N ARG A 635 -2.24 10.84 24.62
CA ARG A 635 -0.99 11.25 25.26
C ARG A 635 0.24 10.50 24.74
N ALA A 636 0.15 9.19 24.55
CA ALA A 636 1.29 8.39 24.09
C ALA A 636 1.78 8.85 22.72
N TRP A 637 0.87 8.97 21.74
CA TRP A 637 1.18 9.44 20.39
C TRP A 637 1.71 10.87 20.37
N LEU A 638 1.08 11.78 21.12
CA LEU A 638 1.50 13.19 21.19
C LEU A 638 2.88 13.33 21.84
N THR A 639 3.18 12.52 22.87
CA THR A 639 4.50 12.51 23.51
C THR A 639 5.58 12.05 22.54
N GLU A 640 5.33 11.01 21.76
CA GLU A 640 6.26 10.54 20.73
C GLU A 640 6.50 11.62 19.67
N ILE A 641 5.43 12.28 19.17
CA ILE A 641 5.54 13.37 18.21
C ILE A 641 6.36 14.55 18.75
N ASP A 642 6.21 14.87 20.04
CA ASP A 642 6.98 15.96 20.68
C ASP A 642 8.47 15.63 20.79
N GLN A 643 8.84 14.35 20.81
CA GLN A 643 10.23 13.88 20.85
C GLN A 643 10.88 13.77 19.47
N LEU A 644 10.10 13.89 18.36
CA LEU A 644 10.65 13.85 17.02
C LEU A 644 11.54 15.07 16.76
N GLN A 645 12.78 14.81 16.36
CA GLN A 645 13.72 15.84 15.95
C GLN A 645 13.65 16.06 14.44
N ALA A 646 13.91 17.28 13.98
CA ALA A 646 13.91 17.62 12.55
C ALA A 646 14.96 16.83 11.76
N ASP A 647 16.03 16.37 12.44
CA ASP A 647 17.17 15.68 11.86
C ASP A 647 17.10 14.15 11.97
N CYS A 648 15.97 13.59 12.42
CA CYS A 648 15.79 12.14 12.60
C CYS A 648 15.11 11.48 11.43
#